data_88bc87d4b1ac4eb4ce6a5094ecbb1c8b
#
_entry.id   88bc87d4b1ac4eb4ce6a5094ecbb1c8b
#
_cell.length_a   1.000
_cell.length_b   1.000
_cell.length_c   1.000
_cell.angle_alpha   90.00
_cell.angle_beta   90.00
_cell.angle_gamma   90.00
#
_symmetry.space_group_name_H-M   'P 1'
#
loop_
_entity.id
_entity.type
_entity.pdbx_description
1 polymer ?
#
loop_
_entity_poly.entity_id
_entity_poly.type
_entity_poly.pdbx_seq_one_letter_code
_entity_poly.pdbx_strand_id
1 'polypeptide(L)'
;MTKKQKKVTVGILVSGIMDDFTRIICKGVMKAAKRKNVNLVIFPAKYLDRDVSDNRDLRYEYQYGTILSYARKQNLDAIVAATGCIGCFSTSERMLKVMEQYEGIPCVLVASQLPGYDSVSFDNFYGVREGMECLIEQKHCKRIGMIGGPADNSDARERKEAFFQVMQEHGLPVNESMYEVGNLTRNSQKAFVRLLDHNPGLEAVFCINDDTALGLYEELKRRKLQIGRDIQVFGYDNIQAAAKAAPPLSSVRADPAELGEAALDLVLKKLQGEAVESMVLPTKFVRRDSIGNLDEEQRNDIIDNHMMDVWFDDVFYRCKHENMQMVVEQIRHSFKALVRCIRSIYEEQEEGVWEVKGLLEQFLNVDTLEYADVDNLLIVFRRLQKMLMSAGNSLTKAQRDLFPLIYQRIIRVMDQRLWGMQEQSQKDSFDMKLFVQKTLQFEKGTDQSYGTLLENLNWLQVRYAAIYSFEAPITHLVSDPFRAPEELYLKAVLKAGEVQVVPAIEQKRKLSELFTDNRGIQQECMILFPLFFNEILEGVILCEMTESIFESGEFLVNHLSSAAKMIDLLRSNQKIQQELEESLSVLKENNIALDNLSKQDGLTGILNRRGFYEEGKQIMEHYQQMGRNVLIVYADMNNLKIINERYGHEEGDFSLKAIADQLVAAAGGDGAAGRIGGDEYACICPYDGEEEGEDLLKELYESFRRFNEGTDKPYNVAISAGAYVLEPDSTMTLEEALSVADERLYEVKKLRSKEVAKGV
;
A
#
# COMPACT_ATOMS: atom_id res chain seq x y z
N MET A 1 -3.21 15.37 -41.12
CA MET A 1 -3.13 14.96 -39.70
C MET A 1 -2.64 16.18 -38.90
N THR A 2 -3.53 16.93 -38.32
CA THR A 2 -3.23 18.09 -37.43
C THR A 2 -2.47 17.53 -36.23
N LYS A 3 -1.26 18.04 -35.95
CA LYS A 3 -0.53 17.79 -34.70
C LYS A 3 -1.47 18.11 -33.54
N LYS A 4 -2.00 17.11 -32.82
CA LYS A 4 -2.69 17.35 -31.56
C LYS A 4 -1.72 18.14 -30.67
N GLN A 5 -2.06 19.36 -30.35
CA GLN A 5 -1.29 20.20 -29.43
C GLN A 5 -1.20 19.46 -28.10
N LYS A 6 0.00 19.23 -27.58
CA LYS A 6 0.22 18.56 -26.30
C LYS A 6 -0.51 19.36 -25.22
N LYS A 7 -1.43 18.72 -24.51
CA LYS A 7 -2.19 19.35 -23.43
C LYS A 7 -1.22 19.64 -22.26
N VAL A 8 -1.33 20.82 -21.68
CA VAL A 8 -0.52 21.20 -20.50
C VAL A 8 -0.84 20.27 -19.34
N THR A 9 0.19 19.79 -18.64
CA THR A 9 0.08 18.92 -17.46
C THR A 9 0.60 19.64 -16.24
N VAL A 10 -0.28 19.87 -15.25
CA VAL A 10 0.04 20.56 -14.00
C VAL A 10 0.04 19.55 -12.85
N GLY A 11 1.11 19.56 -12.05
CA GLY A 11 1.17 18.82 -10.79
C GLY A 11 0.57 19.64 -9.65
N ILE A 12 -0.24 19.01 -8.81
CA ILE A 12 -0.67 19.59 -7.55
C ILE A 12 -0.08 18.79 -6.38
N LEU A 13 0.77 19.44 -5.58
CA LEU A 13 1.41 18.86 -4.40
C LEU A 13 0.57 19.22 -3.18
N VAL A 14 0.10 18.21 -2.45
CA VAL A 14 -0.79 18.39 -1.29
C VAL A 14 -0.38 17.52 -0.12
N SER A 15 -0.88 17.82 1.08
CA SER A 15 -0.66 16.98 2.28
C SER A 15 -1.43 15.66 2.15
N GLY A 16 -2.67 15.62 2.44
CA GLY A 16 -3.51 14.40 2.37
C GLY A 16 -4.87 14.72 1.80
N ILE A 17 -5.43 13.82 1.01
CA ILE A 17 -6.73 14.02 0.36
C ILE A 17 -7.92 13.77 1.29
N MET A 18 -7.70 13.17 2.48
CA MET A 18 -8.74 12.93 3.49
C MET A 18 -9.03 14.17 4.34
N ASP A 19 -8.12 15.15 4.35
CA ASP A 19 -8.30 16.42 5.03
C ASP A 19 -9.25 17.33 4.23
N ASP A 20 -10.29 17.86 4.89
CA ASP A 20 -11.31 18.67 4.25
C ASP A 20 -10.74 19.91 3.54
N PHE A 21 -9.77 20.59 4.17
CA PHE A 21 -9.17 21.80 3.59
C PHE A 21 -8.43 21.47 2.29
N THR A 22 -7.57 20.45 2.31
CA THR A 22 -6.82 19.98 1.15
C THR A 22 -7.73 19.43 0.06
N ARG A 23 -8.78 18.68 0.43
CA ARG A 23 -9.79 18.17 -0.51
C ARG A 23 -10.48 19.27 -1.26
N ILE A 24 -10.87 20.34 -0.57
CA ILE A 24 -11.55 21.49 -1.18
C ILE A 24 -10.61 22.25 -2.12
N ILE A 25 -9.32 22.43 -1.76
CA ILE A 25 -8.30 22.98 -2.67
C ILE A 25 -8.22 22.14 -3.95
N CYS A 26 -8.09 20.81 -3.82
CA CYS A 26 -8.04 19.93 -4.97
C CYS A 26 -9.28 20.08 -5.86
N LYS A 27 -10.48 20.14 -5.29
CA LYS A 27 -11.72 20.36 -6.04
C LYS A 27 -11.72 21.70 -6.79
N GLY A 28 -11.21 22.76 -6.18
CA GLY A 28 -11.04 24.07 -6.83
C GLY A 28 -10.11 23.99 -8.04
N VAL A 29 -8.92 23.39 -7.85
CA VAL A 29 -7.94 23.18 -8.94
C VAL A 29 -8.54 22.32 -10.06
N MET A 30 -9.22 21.20 -9.72
CA MET A 30 -9.85 20.29 -10.69
C MET A 30 -10.90 21.01 -11.54
N LYS A 31 -11.76 21.83 -10.91
CA LYS A 31 -12.77 22.63 -11.59
C LYS A 31 -12.14 23.63 -12.57
N ALA A 32 -11.11 24.35 -12.12
CA ALA A 32 -10.39 25.30 -12.95
C ALA A 32 -9.65 24.58 -14.10
N ALA A 33 -9.02 23.44 -13.86
CA ALA A 33 -8.35 22.63 -14.86
C ALA A 33 -9.29 22.12 -15.95
N LYS A 34 -10.48 21.67 -15.58
CA LYS A 34 -11.52 21.25 -16.53
C LYS A 34 -11.94 22.43 -17.42
N ARG A 35 -12.16 23.62 -16.82
CA ARG A 35 -12.50 24.87 -17.53
C ARG A 35 -11.41 25.28 -18.53
N LYS A 36 -10.14 25.14 -18.13
CA LYS A 36 -8.95 25.54 -18.93
C LYS A 36 -8.44 24.44 -19.86
N ASN A 37 -9.05 23.26 -19.84
CA ASN A 37 -8.62 22.09 -20.61
C ASN A 37 -7.17 21.66 -20.31
N VAL A 38 -6.81 21.59 -19.02
CA VAL A 38 -5.50 21.22 -18.49
C VAL A 38 -5.56 19.83 -17.87
N ASN A 39 -4.51 19.02 -18.02
CA ASN A 39 -4.37 17.77 -17.28
C ASN A 39 -3.80 18.03 -15.88
N LEU A 40 -4.34 17.34 -14.89
CA LEU A 40 -3.85 17.40 -13.51
C LEU A 40 -3.26 16.07 -13.06
N VAL A 41 -2.22 16.16 -12.21
CA VAL A 41 -1.72 15.03 -11.44
C VAL A 41 -1.61 15.46 -9.98
N ILE A 42 -2.31 14.75 -9.08
CA ILE A 42 -2.31 15.01 -7.64
C ILE A 42 -1.23 14.13 -6.97
N PHE A 43 -0.42 14.75 -6.11
CA PHE A 43 0.65 14.13 -5.33
C PHE A 43 0.36 14.28 -3.84
N PRO A 44 -0.32 13.32 -3.19
CA PRO A 44 -0.67 13.39 -1.77
C PRO A 44 0.51 12.92 -0.90
N ALA A 45 1.27 13.86 -0.36
CA ALA A 45 2.55 13.62 0.32
C ALA A 45 2.46 13.47 1.84
N LYS A 46 1.25 13.69 2.45
CA LYS A 46 1.06 13.85 3.89
C LYS A 46 1.81 15.07 4.46
N TYR A 47 1.91 15.14 5.78
CA TYR A 47 2.55 16.25 6.48
C TYR A 47 4.04 15.98 6.68
N LEU A 48 4.87 16.97 6.36
CA LEU A 48 6.29 16.91 6.67
C LEU A 48 6.52 17.19 8.16
N ASP A 49 7.52 16.51 8.74
CA ASP A 49 8.03 16.70 10.11
C ASP A 49 6.96 16.58 11.21
N ARG A 50 5.82 15.96 10.91
CA ARG A 50 4.78 15.69 11.91
C ARG A 50 5.30 14.70 12.95
N ASP A 51 5.18 15.06 14.23
CA ASP A 51 5.48 14.14 15.32
C ASP A 51 4.38 13.06 15.41
N VAL A 52 4.79 11.82 15.16
CA VAL A 52 3.93 10.63 15.21
C VAL A 52 4.34 9.66 16.32
N SER A 53 5.20 10.10 17.25
CA SER A 53 5.75 9.27 18.34
C SER A 53 4.67 8.62 19.23
N ASP A 54 3.55 9.29 19.41
CA ASP A 54 2.43 8.81 20.22
C ASP A 54 1.46 7.90 19.46
N ASN A 55 1.62 7.74 18.14
CA ASN A 55 0.73 6.92 17.30
C ASN A 55 1.50 5.95 16.42
N ARG A 56 1.51 4.68 16.81
CA ARG A 56 2.22 3.61 16.08
C ARG A 56 1.67 3.38 14.68
N ASP A 57 0.39 3.65 14.45
CA ASP A 57 -0.26 3.41 13.15
C ASP A 57 0.22 4.42 12.09
N LEU A 58 0.70 5.59 12.51
CA LEU A 58 1.21 6.63 11.63
C LEU A 58 2.73 6.57 11.40
N ARG A 59 3.41 5.60 12.00
CA ARG A 59 4.88 5.49 11.99
C ARG A 59 5.49 5.53 10.59
N TYR A 60 4.79 5.02 9.59
CA TYR A 60 5.27 4.92 8.21
C TYR A 60 4.61 5.93 7.27
N GLU A 61 3.87 6.93 7.79
CA GLU A 61 3.27 7.98 6.95
C GLU A 61 4.29 8.78 6.12
N TYR A 62 5.54 8.86 6.57
CA TYR A 62 6.63 9.51 5.83
C TYR A 62 6.85 8.91 4.43
N GLN A 63 6.44 7.67 4.19
CA GLN A 63 6.52 7.03 2.88
C GLN A 63 5.67 7.73 1.82
N TYR A 64 4.56 8.36 2.22
CA TYR A 64 3.78 9.18 1.29
C TYR A 64 4.59 10.37 0.75
N GLY A 65 5.55 10.90 1.51
CA GLY A 65 6.44 11.98 1.08
C GLY A 65 7.31 11.61 -0.13
N THR A 66 7.56 10.33 -0.36
CA THR A 66 8.36 9.84 -1.50
C THR A 66 7.74 10.23 -2.84
N ILE A 67 6.41 10.40 -2.87
CA ILE A 67 5.67 10.74 -4.09
C ILE A 67 6.08 12.09 -4.68
N LEU A 68 6.55 13.01 -3.86
CA LEU A 68 7.00 14.34 -4.29
C LEU A 68 8.17 14.27 -5.29
N SER A 69 9.00 13.23 -5.20
CA SER A 69 10.15 13.04 -6.09
C SER A 69 9.78 12.60 -7.52
N TYR A 70 8.51 12.25 -7.76
CA TYR A 70 7.99 11.91 -9.09
C TYR A 70 7.54 13.13 -9.88
N ALA A 71 7.30 14.27 -9.22
CA ALA A 71 6.97 15.55 -9.87
C ALA A 71 8.25 16.18 -10.43
N ARG A 72 8.47 16.10 -11.73
CA ARG A 72 9.70 16.57 -12.39
C ARG A 72 9.43 17.35 -13.68
N LYS A 73 10.38 18.20 -14.10
CA LYS A 73 10.33 18.96 -15.35
C LYS A 73 10.15 18.09 -16.61
N GLN A 74 10.51 16.83 -16.53
CA GLN A 74 10.39 15.88 -17.65
C GLN A 74 8.93 15.44 -17.88
N ASN A 75 8.08 15.51 -16.85
CA ASN A 75 6.71 14.98 -16.89
C ASN A 75 5.62 16.01 -16.51
N LEU A 76 5.99 17.16 -15.96
CA LEU A 76 5.08 18.26 -15.61
C LEU A 76 5.53 19.57 -16.27
N ASP A 77 4.56 20.36 -16.71
CA ASP A 77 4.78 21.69 -17.30
C ASP A 77 4.74 22.80 -16.23
N ALA A 78 3.97 22.63 -15.14
CA ALA A 78 3.88 23.56 -14.01
C ALA A 78 3.45 22.83 -12.72
N ILE A 79 3.62 23.49 -11.58
CA ILE A 79 3.29 22.97 -10.24
C ILE A 79 2.47 23.99 -9.45
N VAL A 80 1.38 23.53 -8.84
CA VAL A 80 0.69 24.17 -7.72
C VAL A 80 1.05 23.43 -6.46
N ALA A 81 1.68 24.09 -5.49
CA ALA A 81 2.14 23.45 -4.26
C ALA A 81 1.41 24.00 -3.03
N ALA A 82 0.58 23.17 -2.39
CA ALA A 82 -0.10 23.52 -1.14
C ALA A 82 0.87 23.44 0.05
N THR A 83 1.91 24.28 0.00
CA THR A 83 3.00 24.29 0.99
C THR A 83 2.55 24.65 2.40
N GLY A 84 1.49 25.44 2.55
CA GLY A 84 0.87 25.70 3.85
C GLY A 84 0.24 24.44 4.48
N CYS A 85 -0.23 23.51 3.65
CA CYS A 85 -0.76 22.22 4.12
C CYS A 85 0.37 21.22 4.40
N ILE A 86 1.25 20.98 3.43
CA ILE A 86 2.35 20.01 3.54
C ILE A 86 3.30 20.36 4.69
N GLY A 87 3.62 21.65 4.83
CA GLY A 87 4.58 22.17 5.78
C GLY A 87 3.99 22.73 7.08
N CYS A 88 2.72 22.43 7.41
CA CYS A 88 2.07 23.02 8.60
C CYS A 88 2.74 22.64 9.94
N PHE A 89 3.57 21.59 9.97
CA PHE A 89 4.38 21.15 11.09
C PHE A 89 5.89 21.33 10.84
N SER A 90 6.27 22.03 9.76
CA SER A 90 7.66 22.18 9.33
C SER A 90 8.06 23.65 9.25
N THR A 91 9.36 23.92 9.29
CA THR A 91 9.89 25.30 9.16
C THR A 91 9.88 25.76 7.72
N SER A 92 9.83 27.10 7.51
CA SER A 92 9.92 27.70 6.18
C SER A 92 11.25 27.34 5.48
N GLU A 93 12.36 27.21 6.24
CA GLU A 93 13.66 26.81 5.71
C GLU A 93 13.61 25.35 5.18
N ARG A 94 12.97 24.45 5.91
CA ARG A 94 12.79 23.05 5.48
C ARG A 94 11.92 22.97 4.23
N MET A 95 10.84 23.75 4.18
CA MET A 95 9.97 23.83 2.99
C MET A 95 10.70 24.38 1.76
N LEU A 96 11.56 25.39 1.93
CA LEU A 96 12.39 25.88 0.83
C LEU A 96 13.26 24.77 0.25
N LYS A 97 13.94 23.98 1.10
CA LYS A 97 14.74 22.82 0.65
C LYS A 97 13.90 21.80 -0.13
N VAL A 98 12.64 21.58 0.26
CA VAL A 98 11.73 20.70 -0.48
C VAL A 98 11.40 21.32 -1.84
N MET A 99 11.22 22.64 -1.91
CA MET A 99 10.86 23.31 -3.16
C MET A 99 12.04 23.43 -4.15
N GLU A 100 13.29 23.41 -3.69
CA GLU A 100 14.50 23.44 -4.53
C GLU A 100 14.52 22.33 -5.59
N GLN A 101 13.96 21.15 -5.29
CA GLN A 101 13.88 20.04 -6.26
C GLN A 101 13.05 20.37 -7.51
N TYR A 102 12.22 21.42 -7.46
CA TYR A 102 11.36 21.86 -8.57
C TYR A 102 11.91 23.09 -9.29
N GLU A 103 13.16 23.47 -9.05
CA GLU A 103 13.80 24.59 -9.73
C GLU A 103 13.69 24.46 -11.25
N GLY A 104 13.31 25.55 -11.91
CA GLY A 104 13.09 25.59 -13.36
C GLY A 104 11.75 25.04 -13.85
N ILE A 105 10.80 24.70 -12.93
CA ILE A 105 9.40 24.44 -13.23
C ILE A 105 8.58 25.64 -12.73
N PRO A 106 7.73 26.27 -13.54
CA PRO A 106 6.80 27.31 -13.06
C PRO A 106 6.01 26.77 -11.87
N CYS A 107 6.10 27.48 -10.73
CA CYS A 107 5.49 27.06 -9.49
C CYS A 107 4.75 28.22 -8.81
N VAL A 108 3.58 27.93 -8.21
CA VAL A 108 2.81 28.82 -7.34
C VAL A 108 2.47 28.09 -6.05
N LEU A 109 2.69 28.77 -4.93
CA LEU A 109 2.42 28.24 -3.60
C LEU A 109 0.97 28.54 -3.17
N VAL A 110 0.42 27.66 -2.34
CA VAL A 110 -0.92 27.82 -1.77
C VAL A 110 -0.84 27.80 -0.24
N ALA A 111 -1.55 28.74 0.39
CA ALA A 111 -1.68 28.87 1.85
C ALA A 111 -0.35 29.05 2.59
N SER A 112 0.70 29.51 1.94
CA SER A 112 1.95 29.94 2.57
C SER A 112 2.74 30.88 1.68
N GLN A 113 3.68 31.60 2.25
CA GLN A 113 4.58 32.49 1.56
C GLN A 113 6.03 32.05 1.81
N LEU A 114 6.78 31.80 0.72
CA LEU A 114 8.20 31.49 0.80
C LEU A 114 8.99 32.44 -0.09
N PRO A 115 10.19 32.89 0.33
CA PRO A 115 11.02 33.78 -0.47
C PRO A 115 11.31 33.22 -1.86
N GLY A 116 11.13 34.03 -2.89
CA GLY A 116 11.41 33.66 -4.29
C GLY A 116 10.26 32.93 -5.01
N TYR A 117 9.14 32.73 -4.37
CA TYR A 117 7.96 32.09 -4.97
C TYR A 117 6.73 33.02 -4.90
N ASP A 118 5.94 33.01 -5.97
CA ASP A 118 4.61 33.62 -5.95
C ASP A 118 3.62 32.69 -5.23
N SER A 119 2.64 33.28 -4.55
CA SER A 119 1.70 32.54 -3.71
C SER A 119 0.28 33.05 -3.80
N VAL A 120 -0.67 32.19 -3.42
CA VAL A 120 -2.06 32.54 -3.13
C VAL A 120 -2.35 32.21 -1.69
N SER A 121 -2.78 33.21 -0.91
CA SER A 121 -3.08 33.10 0.52
C SER A 121 -4.37 33.79 0.87
N PHE A 122 -4.86 33.64 2.10
CA PHE A 122 -5.99 34.35 2.63
C PHE A 122 -5.58 35.62 3.38
N ASP A 123 -6.47 36.61 3.44
CA ASP A 123 -6.38 37.70 4.38
C ASP A 123 -6.79 37.22 5.78
N ASN A 124 -5.82 36.73 6.52
CA ASN A 124 -6.01 36.22 7.89
C ASN A 124 -6.41 37.36 8.86
N PHE A 125 -5.99 38.61 8.57
CA PHE A 125 -6.25 39.74 9.44
C PHE A 125 -7.71 40.17 9.43
N TYR A 126 -8.29 40.32 8.23
CA TYR A 126 -9.64 40.82 8.07
C TYR A 126 -10.70 39.96 8.76
N GLY A 127 -10.67 38.63 8.50
CA GLY A 127 -11.66 37.73 9.08
C GLY A 127 -11.56 37.58 10.60
N VAL A 128 -10.33 37.58 11.15
CA VAL A 128 -10.10 37.53 12.60
C VAL A 128 -10.61 38.85 13.23
N ARG A 129 -10.32 40.00 12.57
CA ARG A 129 -10.81 41.31 13.03
C ARG A 129 -12.34 41.32 13.12
N GLU A 130 -13.07 40.92 12.07
CA GLU A 130 -14.54 40.89 12.10
C GLU A 130 -15.08 40.02 13.27
N GLY A 131 -14.49 38.84 13.52
CA GLY A 131 -14.87 37.98 14.65
C GLY A 131 -14.59 38.60 16.01
N MET A 132 -13.43 39.21 16.18
CA MET A 132 -13.04 39.90 17.40
C MET A 132 -13.89 41.14 17.69
N GLU A 133 -14.14 41.97 16.68
CA GLU A 133 -15.02 43.14 16.80
C GLU A 133 -16.45 42.73 17.17
N CYS A 134 -16.95 41.61 16.61
CA CYS A 134 -18.25 41.05 17.02
C CYS A 134 -18.28 40.69 18.52
N LEU A 135 -17.20 40.09 19.06
CA LEU A 135 -17.11 39.76 20.48
C LEU A 135 -16.98 41.01 21.36
N ILE A 136 -16.19 42.00 20.94
CA ILE A 136 -15.87 43.17 21.74
C ILE A 136 -17.03 44.18 21.70
N GLU A 137 -17.50 44.58 20.50
CA GLU A 137 -18.46 45.64 20.32
C GLU A 137 -19.90 45.18 20.52
N GLN A 138 -20.23 43.97 20.03
CA GLN A 138 -21.62 43.49 20.07
C GLN A 138 -21.93 42.64 21.29
N LYS A 139 -20.92 41.85 21.79
CA LYS A 139 -21.08 41.01 22.96
C LYS A 139 -20.44 41.58 24.22
N HIS A 140 -19.75 42.72 24.08
CA HIS A 140 -19.09 43.42 25.17
C HIS A 140 -18.08 42.56 25.97
N CYS A 141 -17.48 41.54 25.33
CA CYS A 141 -16.45 40.69 25.93
C CYS A 141 -15.18 41.52 26.18
N LYS A 142 -14.60 41.39 27.37
CA LYS A 142 -13.37 42.06 27.76
C LYS A 142 -12.23 41.10 28.05
N ARG A 143 -12.55 39.85 28.40
CA ARG A 143 -11.57 38.78 28.70
C ARG A 143 -11.68 37.75 27.63
N ILE A 144 -10.85 37.90 26.57
CA ILE A 144 -10.84 37.05 25.42
C ILE A 144 -9.50 36.33 25.34
N GLY A 145 -9.52 34.99 25.28
CA GLY A 145 -8.34 34.19 25.11
C GLY A 145 -8.19 33.66 23.69
N MET A 146 -7.01 33.14 23.37
CA MET A 146 -6.73 32.50 22.09
C MET A 146 -6.02 31.17 22.29
N ILE A 147 -6.49 30.13 21.58
CA ILE A 147 -5.72 28.93 21.31
C ILE A 147 -5.12 29.08 19.91
N GLY A 148 -3.82 29.35 19.87
CA GLY A 148 -3.05 29.50 18.62
C GLY A 148 -2.49 28.20 18.09
N GLY A 149 -1.64 28.29 17.09
CA GLY A 149 -0.92 27.17 16.45
C GLY A 149 0.60 27.27 16.60
N PRO A 150 1.35 26.34 16.02
CA PRO A 150 2.81 26.35 16.01
C PRO A 150 3.39 27.65 15.45
N ALA A 151 4.46 28.14 16.05
CA ALA A 151 5.07 29.43 15.69
C ALA A 151 5.64 29.44 14.25
N ASP A 152 6.00 28.30 13.71
CA ASP A 152 6.55 28.17 12.35
C ASP A 152 5.46 28.22 11.26
N ASN A 153 4.19 28.06 11.64
CA ASN A 153 3.07 28.17 10.72
C ASN A 153 2.75 29.65 10.43
N SER A 154 2.78 30.08 9.16
CA SER A 154 2.56 31.45 8.75
C SER A 154 1.15 31.96 9.10
N ASP A 155 0.12 31.16 8.80
CA ASP A 155 -1.28 31.52 9.11
C ASP A 155 -1.49 31.66 10.62
N ALA A 156 -0.86 30.78 11.42
CA ALA A 156 -0.95 30.89 12.87
C ALA A 156 -0.32 32.17 13.42
N ARG A 157 0.80 32.61 12.84
CA ARG A 157 1.41 33.89 13.21
C ARG A 157 0.52 35.08 12.83
N GLU A 158 0.05 35.14 11.59
CA GLU A 158 -0.80 36.23 11.13
C GLU A 158 -2.11 36.33 11.94
N ARG A 159 -2.78 35.20 12.20
CA ARG A 159 -4.00 35.15 13.04
C ARG A 159 -3.72 35.57 14.48
N LYS A 160 -2.55 35.19 15.04
CA LYS A 160 -2.11 35.64 16.35
C LYS A 160 -1.86 37.13 16.38
N GLU A 161 -1.16 37.69 15.38
CA GLU A 161 -0.90 39.12 15.25
C GLU A 161 -2.20 39.89 15.13
N ALA A 162 -3.14 39.44 14.28
CA ALA A 162 -4.47 40.04 14.18
C ALA A 162 -5.22 40.05 15.51
N PHE A 163 -5.23 38.97 16.25
CA PHE A 163 -5.86 38.89 17.56
C PHE A 163 -5.28 39.90 18.54
N PHE A 164 -3.97 39.98 18.69
CA PHE A 164 -3.35 40.91 19.63
C PHE A 164 -3.48 42.34 19.17
N GLN A 165 -3.42 42.63 17.88
CA GLN A 165 -3.62 44.00 17.36
C GLN A 165 -5.02 44.50 17.66
N VAL A 166 -6.07 43.70 17.39
CA VAL A 166 -7.46 44.12 17.68
C VAL A 166 -7.68 44.31 19.19
N MET A 167 -7.12 43.41 20.04
CA MET A 167 -7.18 43.60 21.50
C MET A 167 -6.55 44.96 21.93
N GLN A 168 -5.40 45.30 21.37
CA GLN A 168 -4.70 46.55 21.67
C GLN A 168 -5.46 47.77 21.16
N GLU A 169 -6.01 47.76 19.96
CA GLU A 169 -6.79 48.83 19.38
C GLU A 169 -8.04 49.19 20.20
N HIS A 170 -8.66 48.19 20.83
CA HIS A 170 -9.81 48.36 21.72
C HIS A 170 -9.41 48.57 23.21
N GLY A 171 -8.12 48.72 23.54
CA GLY A 171 -7.65 48.98 24.88
C GLY A 171 -7.92 47.84 25.85
N LEU A 172 -8.06 46.62 25.36
CA LEU A 172 -8.27 45.43 26.21
C LEU A 172 -6.93 44.88 26.73
N PRO A 173 -6.93 44.24 27.92
CA PRO A 173 -5.71 43.73 28.53
C PRO A 173 -5.11 42.60 27.66
N VAL A 174 -3.84 42.78 27.31
CA VAL A 174 -3.04 41.76 26.60
C VAL A 174 -2.15 41.09 27.61
N ASN A 175 -2.46 39.85 27.98
CA ASN A 175 -1.66 39.04 28.93
C ASN A 175 -1.19 37.74 28.23
N GLU A 176 0.05 37.36 28.42
CA GLU A 176 0.61 36.13 27.85
C GLU A 176 -0.19 34.88 28.30
N SER A 177 -0.79 34.88 29.46
CA SER A 177 -1.66 33.78 29.93
C SER A 177 -2.94 33.61 29.14
N MET A 178 -3.35 34.63 28.33
CA MET A 178 -4.51 34.55 27.45
C MET A 178 -4.22 33.86 26.09
N TYR A 179 -2.99 33.43 25.88
CA TYR A 179 -2.57 32.74 24.67
C TYR A 179 -1.92 31.42 25.00
N GLU A 180 -2.43 30.34 24.42
CA GLU A 180 -1.82 29.01 24.51
C GLU A 180 -1.63 28.42 23.12
N VAL A 181 -0.57 27.63 22.96
CA VAL A 181 -0.25 26.98 21.66
C VAL A 181 -0.89 25.60 21.61
N GLY A 182 -1.78 25.41 20.64
CA GLY A 182 -2.35 24.12 20.27
C GLY A 182 -1.56 23.44 19.14
N ASN A 183 -2.04 22.26 18.72
CA ASN A 183 -1.44 21.44 17.66
C ASN A 183 -2.28 21.40 16.37
N LEU A 184 -3.15 22.38 16.15
CA LEU A 184 -4.07 22.52 15.01
C LEU A 184 -5.13 21.40 14.91
N THR A 185 -5.24 20.54 15.89
CA THR A 185 -6.20 19.43 15.92
C THR A 185 -7.11 19.48 17.15
N ARG A 186 -8.16 18.65 17.16
CA ARG A 186 -9.06 18.47 18.32
C ARG A 186 -8.34 18.00 19.59
N ASN A 187 -7.13 17.44 19.47
CA ASN A 187 -6.36 16.86 20.57
C ASN A 187 -5.41 17.87 21.24
N SER A 188 -5.77 19.15 21.28
CA SER A 188 -5.00 20.22 21.97
C SER A 188 -5.31 20.34 23.47
N GLN A 189 -5.62 19.23 24.14
CA GLN A 189 -6.14 19.16 25.52
C GLN A 189 -5.31 19.92 26.53
N LYS A 190 -3.97 19.83 26.47
CA LYS A 190 -3.07 20.53 27.38
C LYS A 190 -3.22 22.05 27.29
N ALA A 191 -3.39 22.58 26.07
CA ALA A 191 -3.60 24.02 25.83
C ALA A 191 -4.96 24.47 26.33
N PHE A 192 -6.04 23.68 26.10
CA PHE A 192 -7.38 24.00 26.61
C PHE A 192 -7.41 24.11 28.13
N VAL A 193 -6.84 23.12 28.79
CA VAL A 193 -6.79 23.11 30.28
C VAL A 193 -6.00 24.30 30.80
N ARG A 194 -4.80 24.58 30.25
CA ARG A 194 -3.97 25.70 30.73
C ARG A 194 -4.64 27.04 30.51
N LEU A 195 -5.22 27.29 29.31
CA LEU A 195 -5.90 28.57 29.04
C LEU A 195 -7.02 28.83 30.04
N LEU A 196 -7.87 27.83 30.27
CA LEU A 196 -9.05 27.98 31.14
C LEU A 196 -8.68 28.01 32.64
N ASP A 197 -7.65 27.30 33.05
CA ASP A 197 -7.19 27.30 34.46
C ASP A 197 -6.46 28.58 34.83
N HIS A 198 -5.66 29.14 33.93
CA HIS A 198 -4.95 30.39 34.15
C HIS A 198 -5.85 31.63 34.04
N ASN A 199 -7.00 31.51 33.40
CA ASN A 199 -7.91 32.62 33.14
C ASN A 199 -9.34 32.32 33.66
N PRO A 200 -9.56 32.21 34.96
CA PRO A 200 -10.90 32.01 35.48
C PRO A 200 -11.79 33.19 35.15
N GLY A 201 -12.95 32.91 34.55
CA GLY A 201 -13.90 33.92 34.10
C GLY A 201 -13.60 34.48 32.72
N LEU A 202 -12.91 33.73 31.88
CA LEU A 202 -12.78 34.00 30.44
C LEU A 202 -14.17 34.08 29.79
N GLU A 203 -14.42 35.11 28.99
CA GLU A 203 -15.72 35.40 28.37
C GLU A 203 -15.81 34.89 26.94
N ALA A 204 -14.66 34.82 26.24
CA ALA A 204 -14.60 34.30 24.90
C ALA A 204 -13.25 33.65 24.57
N VAL A 205 -13.24 32.74 23.60
CA VAL A 205 -12.03 32.12 23.05
C VAL A 205 -12.07 32.16 21.54
N PHE A 206 -11.03 32.70 20.93
CA PHE A 206 -10.70 32.49 19.53
C PHE A 206 -9.81 31.26 19.39
N CYS A 207 -10.20 30.32 18.57
CA CYS A 207 -9.40 29.15 18.21
C CYS A 207 -8.81 29.31 16.82
N ILE A 208 -7.55 28.97 16.68
CA ILE A 208 -6.76 29.10 15.43
C ILE A 208 -7.48 28.51 14.22
N ASN A 209 -8.22 27.40 14.41
CA ASN A 209 -9.05 26.75 13.42
C ASN A 209 -10.26 26.06 14.07
N ASP A 210 -11.18 25.57 13.25
CA ASP A 210 -12.42 24.94 13.73
C ASP A 210 -12.19 23.60 14.43
N ASP A 211 -11.22 22.79 14.00
CA ASP A 211 -10.92 21.54 14.70
C ASP A 211 -10.42 21.79 16.14
N THR A 212 -9.58 22.79 16.32
CA THR A 212 -9.17 23.21 17.69
C THR A 212 -10.38 23.69 18.49
N ALA A 213 -11.29 24.45 17.88
CA ALA A 213 -12.51 24.94 18.54
C ALA A 213 -13.44 23.78 18.94
N LEU A 214 -13.62 22.78 18.08
CA LEU A 214 -14.41 21.60 18.36
C LEU A 214 -13.79 20.74 19.48
N GLY A 215 -12.45 20.66 19.57
CA GLY A 215 -11.75 20.07 20.69
C GLY A 215 -11.98 20.82 21.99
N LEU A 216 -11.99 22.16 21.96
CA LEU A 216 -12.31 23.00 23.10
C LEU A 216 -13.75 22.78 23.59
N TYR A 217 -14.70 22.52 22.69
CA TYR A 217 -16.10 22.20 23.05
C TYR A 217 -16.19 21.04 24.03
N GLU A 218 -15.42 19.98 23.82
CA GLU A 218 -15.40 18.82 24.72
C GLU A 218 -14.87 19.17 26.10
N GLU A 219 -13.87 20.06 26.20
CA GLU A 219 -13.35 20.53 27.48
C GLU A 219 -14.35 21.43 28.19
N LEU A 220 -14.99 22.36 27.49
CA LEU A 220 -16.01 23.22 28.07
C LEU A 220 -17.22 22.42 28.58
N LYS A 221 -17.64 21.40 27.84
CA LYS A 221 -18.70 20.46 28.25
C LYS A 221 -18.31 19.69 29.54
N ARG A 222 -17.06 19.23 29.68
CA ARG A 222 -16.56 18.62 30.91
C ARG A 222 -16.60 19.57 32.10
N ARG A 223 -16.34 20.86 31.87
CA ARG A 223 -16.44 21.91 32.86
C ARG A 223 -17.86 22.41 33.12
N LYS A 224 -18.85 21.89 32.39
CA LYS A 224 -20.27 22.29 32.45
C LYS A 224 -20.51 23.76 32.08
N LEU A 225 -19.64 24.33 31.22
CA LEU A 225 -19.81 25.68 30.69
C LEU A 225 -20.66 25.59 29.41
N GLN A 226 -21.69 26.44 29.32
CA GLN A 226 -22.58 26.51 28.16
C GLN A 226 -21.99 27.48 27.11
N ILE A 227 -21.64 26.93 25.97
CA ILE A 227 -21.09 27.68 24.84
C ILE A 227 -22.16 28.61 24.28
N GLY A 228 -21.78 29.86 23.97
CA GLY A 228 -22.67 30.90 23.50
C GLY A 228 -23.46 31.61 24.60
N ARG A 229 -23.38 31.10 25.85
CA ARG A 229 -24.00 31.72 27.02
C ARG A 229 -22.96 32.10 28.08
N ASP A 230 -22.24 31.10 28.62
CA ASP A 230 -21.24 31.30 29.68
C ASP A 230 -19.88 31.68 29.09
N ILE A 231 -19.56 31.17 27.90
CA ILE A 231 -18.35 31.46 27.16
C ILE A 231 -18.65 31.43 25.65
N GLN A 232 -18.15 32.43 24.92
CA GLN A 232 -18.24 32.54 23.47
C GLN A 232 -17.05 31.83 22.82
N VAL A 233 -17.27 31.18 21.68
CA VAL A 233 -16.20 30.49 20.95
C VAL A 233 -16.35 30.77 19.46
N PHE A 234 -15.25 31.13 18.79
CA PHE A 234 -15.22 31.09 17.33
C PHE A 234 -13.92 30.48 16.82
N GLY A 235 -14.00 29.90 15.64
CA GLY A 235 -12.93 29.24 14.94
C GLY A 235 -12.53 29.93 13.62
N TYR A 236 -11.85 29.18 12.80
CA TYR A 236 -11.41 29.59 11.45
C TYR A 236 -11.51 28.39 10.53
N ASP A 237 -11.68 28.55 9.22
CA ASP A 237 -11.81 27.61 8.11
C ASP A 237 -13.26 27.31 7.70
N ASN A 238 -14.24 27.50 8.58
CA ASN A 238 -15.67 27.25 8.32
C ASN A 238 -15.95 25.83 7.77
N ILE A 239 -15.35 24.83 8.39
CA ILE A 239 -15.53 23.41 7.99
C ILE A 239 -16.99 22.95 8.25
N GLN A 240 -17.40 21.90 7.54
CA GLN A 240 -18.76 21.37 7.68
C GLN A 240 -19.07 20.90 9.13
N ALA A 241 -18.09 20.36 9.84
CA ALA A 241 -18.24 19.92 11.23
C ALA A 241 -18.55 21.12 12.17
N ALA A 242 -18.01 22.31 11.90
CA ALA A 242 -18.30 23.53 12.65
C ALA A 242 -19.78 23.93 12.56
N ALA A 243 -20.36 23.88 11.38
CA ALA A 243 -21.78 24.18 11.17
C ALA A 243 -22.71 23.15 11.84
N LYS A 244 -22.28 21.88 11.96
CA LYS A 244 -23.03 20.78 12.59
C LYS A 244 -22.80 20.63 14.09
N ALA A 245 -21.90 21.42 14.67
CA ALA A 245 -21.63 21.38 16.10
C ALA A 245 -22.83 21.81 16.95
N ALA A 246 -22.85 21.44 18.21
CA ALA A 246 -23.92 21.80 19.14
C ALA A 246 -23.34 22.60 20.35
N PRO A 247 -23.53 23.94 20.39
CA PRO A 247 -24.17 24.79 19.38
C PRO A 247 -23.32 24.93 18.10
N PRO A 248 -23.91 25.30 16.94
CA PRO A 248 -23.17 25.60 15.71
C PRO A 248 -22.06 26.64 15.94
N LEU A 249 -20.85 26.32 15.45
CA LEU A 249 -19.63 27.12 15.70
C LEU A 249 -19.56 28.31 14.73
N SER A 250 -19.45 29.51 15.27
CA SER A 250 -19.07 30.72 14.52
C SER A 250 -17.65 30.58 14.02
N SER A 251 -17.37 30.96 12.78
CA SER A 251 -16.07 30.72 12.18
C SER A 251 -15.74 31.75 11.11
N VAL A 252 -14.47 31.99 10.85
CA VAL A 252 -14.02 32.74 9.69
C VAL A 252 -14.06 31.86 8.46
N ARG A 253 -14.85 32.23 7.45
CA ARG A 253 -14.90 31.55 6.15
C ARG A 253 -13.72 32.00 5.30
N ALA A 254 -12.82 31.09 5.06
CA ALA A 254 -11.77 31.14 4.08
C ALA A 254 -12.06 30.01 3.10
N ASP A 255 -12.36 30.31 1.83
CA ASP A 255 -12.79 29.28 0.89
C ASP A 255 -11.61 28.61 0.18
N PRO A 256 -11.19 27.38 0.57
CA PRO A 256 -10.01 26.76 0.01
C PRO A 256 -10.13 26.44 -1.49
N ALA A 257 -11.36 26.35 -2.04
CA ALA A 257 -11.54 26.14 -3.48
C ALA A 257 -11.09 27.37 -4.27
N GLU A 258 -11.35 28.58 -3.76
CA GLU A 258 -10.89 29.82 -4.40
C GLU A 258 -9.35 29.89 -4.43
N LEU A 259 -8.66 29.42 -3.37
CA LEU A 259 -7.18 29.30 -3.40
C LEU A 259 -6.71 28.39 -4.54
N GLY A 260 -7.34 27.24 -4.69
CA GLY A 260 -7.01 26.28 -5.73
C GLY A 260 -7.24 26.83 -7.14
N GLU A 261 -8.41 27.47 -7.37
CA GLU A 261 -8.74 28.08 -8.66
C GLU A 261 -7.75 29.21 -9.01
N ALA A 262 -7.50 30.12 -8.07
CA ALA A 262 -6.58 31.24 -8.27
C ALA A 262 -5.13 30.78 -8.50
N ALA A 263 -4.67 29.77 -7.77
CA ALA A 263 -3.32 29.24 -7.92
C ALA A 263 -3.11 28.60 -9.30
N LEU A 264 -4.11 27.85 -9.81
CA LEU A 264 -4.03 27.31 -11.16
C LEU A 264 -4.01 28.42 -12.21
N ASP A 265 -4.87 29.42 -12.07
CA ASP A 265 -4.88 30.55 -13.00
C ASP A 265 -3.54 31.31 -13.00
N LEU A 266 -2.94 31.51 -11.81
CA LEU A 266 -1.67 32.20 -11.65
C LEU A 266 -0.51 31.40 -12.25
N VAL A 267 -0.43 30.08 -12.01
CA VAL A 267 0.63 29.24 -12.55
C VAL A 267 0.56 29.09 -14.07
N LEU A 268 -0.66 29.10 -14.65
CA LEU A 268 -0.82 29.09 -16.10
C LEU A 268 -0.37 30.39 -16.76
N LYS A 269 -0.63 31.57 -16.16
CA LYS A 269 -0.07 32.84 -16.59
C LYS A 269 1.45 32.84 -16.55
N LYS A 270 2.03 32.33 -15.44
CA LYS A 270 3.48 32.19 -15.26
C LYS A 270 4.08 31.26 -16.33
N LEU A 271 3.41 30.17 -16.68
CA LEU A 271 3.81 29.26 -17.76
C LEU A 271 3.82 29.94 -19.13
N GLN A 272 2.92 30.92 -19.34
CA GLN A 272 2.86 31.73 -20.57
C GLN A 272 3.90 32.85 -20.61
N GLY A 273 4.70 33.01 -19.54
CA GLY A 273 5.73 34.05 -19.41
C GLY A 273 5.18 35.43 -18.99
N GLU A 274 3.94 35.48 -18.48
CA GLU A 274 3.38 36.69 -17.91
C GLU A 274 4.03 37.00 -16.55
N ALA A 275 4.25 38.27 -16.24
CA ALA A 275 4.61 38.71 -14.91
C ALA A 275 3.39 38.52 -13.98
N VAL A 276 3.61 37.81 -12.86
CA VAL A 276 2.60 37.53 -11.86
C VAL A 276 3.03 38.06 -10.50
N GLU A 277 2.09 38.41 -9.66
CA GLU A 277 2.29 38.81 -8.27
C GLU A 277 1.51 37.88 -7.35
N SER A 278 1.98 37.72 -6.12
CA SER A 278 1.23 36.97 -5.08
C SER A 278 -0.15 37.56 -4.84
N MET A 279 -1.13 36.71 -4.62
CA MET A 279 -2.53 37.10 -4.46
C MET A 279 -3.01 36.80 -3.04
N VAL A 280 -3.73 37.76 -2.46
CA VAL A 280 -4.39 37.59 -1.15
C VAL A 280 -5.90 37.62 -1.35
N LEU A 281 -6.58 36.54 -0.93
CA LEU A 281 -8.04 36.40 -1.07
C LEU A 281 -8.75 36.86 0.20
N PRO A 282 -9.92 37.53 0.07
CA PRO A 282 -10.66 38.03 1.22
C PRO A 282 -11.27 36.86 2.02
N THR A 283 -11.42 37.06 3.34
CA THR A 283 -12.14 36.20 4.25
C THR A 283 -13.39 36.86 4.81
N LYS A 284 -14.31 36.11 5.39
CA LYS A 284 -15.56 36.63 5.96
C LYS A 284 -15.91 35.90 7.26
N PHE A 285 -16.26 36.65 8.30
CA PHE A 285 -16.75 36.05 9.53
C PHE A 285 -18.20 35.54 9.35
N VAL A 286 -18.43 34.26 9.70
CA VAL A 286 -19.74 33.61 9.67
C VAL A 286 -20.19 33.38 11.08
N ARG A 287 -21.18 34.13 11.48
CA ARG A 287 -21.73 34.09 12.81
C ARG A 287 -22.74 32.97 12.99
N ARG A 288 -22.64 32.21 14.10
CA ARG A 288 -23.56 31.17 14.53
C ARG A 288 -23.79 31.21 16.05
N ASP A 289 -24.46 30.20 16.60
CA ASP A 289 -24.92 30.17 17.98
C ASP A 289 -23.81 30.08 19.04
N SER A 290 -22.58 29.73 18.67
CA SER A 290 -21.44 29.65 19.61
C SER A 290 -21.00 30.99 20.21
N ILE A 291 -21.43 32.11 19.63
CA ILE A 291 -21.23 33.45 20.19
C ILE A 291 -22.56 34.03 20.72
N GLY A 292 -23.56 33.16 20.89
CA GLY A 292 -24.89 33.54 21.42
C GLY A 292 -25.74 34.38 20.45
N ASN A 293 -27.03 34.39 20.72
CA ASN A 293 -27.93 35.25 19.95
C ASN A 293 -27.65 36.71 20.28
N LEU A 294 -27.56 37.57 19.25
CA LEU A 294 -27.73 39.00 19.44
C LEU A 294 -29.22 39.25 19.64
N ASP A 295 -29.56 40.13 20.59
CA ASP A 295 -30.81 40.84 20.52
C ASP A 295 -30.73 41.66 19.23
N GLU A 296 -31.40 41.18 18.17
CA GLU A 296 -31.45 41.89 16.92
C GLU A 296 -32.15 43.24 17.19
N GLU A 297 -31.39 44.31 17.17
CA GLU A 297 -31.97 45.64 17.02
C GLU A 297 -32.88 45.58 15.81
N GLN A 298 -34.13 46.01 16.02
CA GLN A 298 -35.19 46.04 15.04
C GLN A 298 -34.75 46.92 13.84
N ARG A 299 -34.02 46.36 12.88
CA ARG A 299 -33.92 46.94 11.55
C ARG A 299 -35.21 46.59 10.82
N ASN A 300 -35.99 47.62 10.48
CA ASN A 300 -37.10 47.53 9.52
C ASN A 300 -36.51 47.28 8.10
N ASP A 301 -35.90 46.10 7.92
CA ASP A 301 -35.33 45.74 6.64
C ASP A 301 -36.49 45.38 5.69
N ILE A 302 -36.56 46.07 4.55
CA ILE A 302 -37.53 45.73 3.49
C ILE A 302 -37.01 44.48 2.77
N ILE A 303 -37.86 43.45 2.63
CA ILE A 303 -37.51 42.24 1.87
C ILE A 303 -37.51 42.59 0.38
N ASP A 304 -36.40 43.00 -0.14
CA ASP A 304 -36.19 43.32 -1.56
C ASP A 304 -35.39 42.22 -2.29
N ASN A 305 -35.17 42.43 -3.59
CA ASN A 305 -34.42 41.48 -4.40
C ASN A 305 -32.96 41.37 -3.98
N HIS A 306 -32.36 42.42 -3.48
CA HIS A 306 -30.98 42.43 -3.02
C HIS A 306 -30.81 41.60 -1.75
N MET A 307 -31.70 41.77 -0.79
CA MET A 307 -31.70 40.93 0.42
C MET A 307 -31.92 39.46 0.11
N MET A 308 -32.81 39.12 -0.84
CA MET A 308 -32.98 37.72 -1.28
C MET A 308 -31.75 37.16 -1.96
N ASP A 309 -30.97 37.96 -2.69
CA ASP A 309 -29.69 37.54 -3.28
C ASP A 309 -28.63 37.28 -2.21
N VAL A 310 -28.52 38.16 -1.21
CA VAL A 310 -27.61 37.96 -0.07
C VAL A 310 -27.97 36.69 0.69
N TRP A 311 -29.25 36.46 1.01
CA TRP A 311 -29.70 35.23 1.67
C TRP A 311 -29.41 33.98 0.83
N PHE A 312 -29.63 34.03 -0.48
CA PHE A 312 -29.33 32.94 -1.37
C PHE A 312 -27.83 32.64 -1.36
N ASP A 313 -27.00 33.66 -1.48
CA ASP A 313 -25.54 33.48 -1.48
C ASP A 313 -25.00 32.98 -0.15
N ASP A 314 -25.64 33.31 0.98
CA ASP A 314 -25.29 32.76 2.30
C ASP A 314 -25.69 31.27 2.46
N VAL A 315 -26.84 30.88 1.89
CA VAL A 315 -27.34 29.50 1.94
C VAL A 315 -26.63 28.60 0.93
N PHE A 316 -26.37 29.08 -0.27
CA PHE A 316 -25.86 28.30 -1.40
C PHE A 316 -24.42 28.69 -1.79
N TYR A 317 -23.61 29.19 -0.86
CA TYR A 317 -22.24 29.61 -1.15
C TYR A 317 -21.37 28.50 -1.76
N ARG A 318 -21.68 27.24 -1.44
CA ARG A 318 -20.98 26.07 -1.99
C ARG A 318 -21.21 25.86 -3.47
N CYS A 319 -22.36 26.28 -4.01
CA CYS A 319 -22.69 26.18 -5.43
C CYS A 319 -21.81 27.02 -6.35
N LYS A 320 -21.11 28.01 -5.82
CA LYS A 320 -20.19 28.86 -6.61
C LYS A 320 -19.07 28.03 -7.25
N HIS A 321 -18.77 26.87 -6.69
CA HIS A 321 -17.66 26.00 -7.08
C HIS A 321 -18.05 24.86 -8.06
N GLU A 322 -19.33 24.70 -8.37
CA GLU A 322 -19.77 23.66 -9.29
C GLU A 322 -20.03 24.21 -10.70
N ASN A 323 -19.68 23.41 -11.72
CA ASN A 323 -19.89 23.77 -13.14
C ASN A 323 -21.37 23.75 -13.55
N MET A 324 -22.25 24.22 -12.67
CA MET A 324 -23.70 24.09 -12.77
C MET A 324 -24.40 25.43 -12.76
N GLN A 325 -23.86 26.47 -13.43
CA GLN A 325 -24.46 27.81 -13.46
C GLN A 325 -25.96 27.78 -13.77
N MET A 326 -26.40 26.94 -14.71
CA MET A 326 -27.84 26.83 -15.04
C MET A 326 -28.66 26.27 -13.85
N VAL A 327 -28.14 25.28 -13.13
CA VAL A 327 -28.83 24.68 -11.97
C VAL A 327 -28.87 25.68 -10.81
N VAL A 328 -27.76 26.36 -10.55
CA VAL A 328 -27.67 27.41 -9.52
C VAL A 328 -28.66 28.51 -9.77
N GLU A 329 -28.78 29.01 -11.02
CA GLU A 329 -29.75 30.03 -11.38
C GLU A 329 -31.21 29.53 -11.28
N GLN A 330 -31.46 28.28 -11.58
CA GLN A 330 -32.76 27.65 -11.39
C GLN A 330 -33.13 27.56 -9.91
N ILE A 331 -32.20 27.16 -9.04
CA ILE A 331 -32.37 27.11 -7.57
C ILE A 331 -32.60 28.52 -7.04
N ARG A 332 -31.82 29.51 -7.50
CA ARG A 332 -31.97 30.92 -7.13
C ARG A 332 -33.36 31.45 -7.50
N HIS A 333 -33.83 31.13 -8.70
CA HIS A 333 -35.16 31.53 -9.15
C HIS A 333 -36.26 30.91 -8.27
N SER A 334 -36.16 29.62 -7.97
CA SER A 334 -37.12 28.90 -7.12
C SER A 334 -37.12 29.42 -5.68
N PHE A 335 -35.95 29.76 -5.12
CA PHE A 335 -35.81 30.38 -3.81
C PHE A 335 -36.52 31.74 -3.74
N LYS A 336 -36.23 32.64 -4.71
CA LYS A 336 -36.87 33.95 -4.77
C LYS A 336 -38.39 33.85 -4.97
N ALA A 337 -38.85 32.92 -5.80
CA ALA A 337 -40.29 32.66 -5.98
C ALA A 337 -40.96 32.22 -4.68
N LEU A 338 -40.32 31.29 -3.94
CA LEU A 338 -40.82 30.84 -2.64
C LEU A 338 -40.90 31.99 -1.61
N VAL A 339 -39.83 32.80 -1.47
CA VAL A 339 -39.81 33.91 -0.51
C VAL A 339 -40.88 34.95 -0.87
N ARG A 340 -41.08 35.26 -2.15
CA ARG A 340 -42.13 36.18 -2.61
C ARG A 340 -43.54 35.65 -2.33
N CYS A 341 -43.78 34.37 -2.58
CA CYS A 341 -45.07 33.75 -2.32
C CYS A 341 -45.36 33.68 -0.80
N ILE A 342 -44.38 33.37 0.04
CA ILE A 342 -44.54 33.44 1.51
C ILE A 342 -44.89 34.87 1.94
N ARG A 343 -44.21 35.89 1.40
CA ARG A 343 -44.45 37.28 1.69
C ARG A 343 -45.87 37.73 1.29
N SER A 344 -46.34 37.36 0.08
CA SER A 344 -47.68 37.71 -0.43
C SER A 344 -48.79 37.16 0.50
N ILE A 345 -48.68 35.98 1.04
CA ILE A 345 -49.64 35.40 2.01
C ILE A 345 -49.76 36.25 3.29
N TYR A 346 -48.69 36.90 3.74
CA TYR A 346 -48.69 37.72 4.95
C TYR A 346 -49.14 39.17 4.68
N GLU A 347 -48.87 39.71 3.48
CA GLU A 347 -49.20 41.10 3.12
C GLU A 347 -50.62 41.21 2.54
N GLU A 348 -51.08 40.29 1.70
CA GLU A 348 -52.30 40.40 0.90
C GLU A 348 -53.46 39.53 1.39
N GLN A 349 -53.30 38.75 2.44
CA GLN A 349 -54.30 37.84 3.00
C GLN A 349 -54.89 36.81 2.02
N GLU A 350 -54.18 36.47 0.94
CA GLU A 350 -54.66 35.52 -0.06
C GLU A 350 -54.57 34.03 0.43
N GLU A 351 -55.51 33.18 -0.08
CA GLU A 351 -55.56 31.71 0.19
C GLU A 351 -54.50 30.92 -0.62
N GLY A 352 -53.27 31.44 -0.78
CA GLY A 352 -52.23 30.85 -1.61
C GLY A 352 -51.47 29.66 -1.03
N VAL A 353 -51.98 28.95 -0.01
CA VAL A 353 -51.28 27.82 0.67
C VAL A 353 -50.95 26.67 -0.27
N TRP A 354 -51.75 26.42 -1.31
CA TRP A 354 -51.48 25.36 -2.29
C TRP A 354 -50.33 25.67 -3.23
N GLU A 355 -50.19 26.95 -3.61
CA GLU A 355 -49.09 27.45 -4.43
C GLU A 355 -47.76 27.37 -3.69
N VAL A 356 -47.75 27.75 -2.40
CA VAL A 356 -46.59 27.60 -1.54
C VAL A 356 -46.18 26.13 -1.39
N LYS A 357 -47.12 25.16 -1.26
CA LYS A 357 -46.79 23.73 -1.22
C LYS A 357 -46.04 23.28 -2.47
N GLY A 358 -46.52 23.67 -3.66
CA GLY A 358 -45.85 23.32 -4.91
C GLY A 358 -44.42 23.92 -4.99
N LEU A 359 -44.25 25.16 -4.61
CA LEU A 359 -42.93 25.81 -4.58
C LEU A 359 -42.03 25.24 -3.51
N LEU A 360 -42.57 24.84 -2.34
CA LEU A 360 -41.81 24.11 -1.31
C LEU A 360 -41.31 22.74 -1.79
N GLU A 361 -42.14 21.98 -2.50
CA GLU A 361 -41.75 20.71 -3.06
C GLU A 361 -40.68 20.84 -4.15
N GLN A 362 -40.83 21.90 -4.98
CA GLN A 362 -39.85 22.21 -6.03
C GLN A 362 -38.50 22.67 -5.46
N PHE A 363 -38.51 23.53 -4.44
CA PHE A 363 -37.30 24.10 -3.85
C PHE A 363 -36.68 23.22 -2.75
N LEU A 364 -37.49 22.69 -1.80
CA LEU A 364 -37.02 21.84 -0.71
C LEU A 364 -37.10 20.36 -1.10
N ASN A 365 -36.17 19.91 -1.88
CA ASN A 365 -35.95 18.51 -2.26
C ASN A 365 -34.52 18.08 -1.95
N VAL A 366 -34.21 16.79 -2.09
CA VAL A 366 -32.89 16.20 -1.77
C VAL A 366 -31.80 16.86 -2.59
N ASP A 367 -32.03 17.03 -3.90
CA ASP A 367 -31.04 17.59 -4.83
C ASP A 367 -30.68 19.05 -4.49
N THR A 368 -31.69 19.86 -4.18
CA THR A 368 -31.48 21.28 -3.79
C THR A 368 -30.77 21.39 -2.43
N LEU A 369 -31.17 20.57 -1.44
CA LEU A 369 -30.55 20.60 -0.12
C LEU A 369 -29.15 19.96 -0.09
N GLU A 370 -28.72 19.28 -1.14
CA GLU A 370 -27.34 18.84 -1.30
C GLU A 370 -26.38 20.02 -1.36
N TYR A 371 -26.81 21.10 -2.03
CA TYR A 371 -26.03 22.33 -2.24
C TYR A 371 -26.27 23.39 -1.15
N ALA A 372 -27.29 23.23 -0.31
CA ALA A 372 -27.64 24.22 0.70
C ALA A 372 -26.85 24.01 2.00
N ASP A 373 -26.45 25.10 2.63
CA ASP A 373 -26.16 25.14 4.04
C ASP A 373 -27.49 25.19 4.80
N VAL A 374 -27.90 24.08 5.37
CA VAL A 374 -29.23 23.93 5.99
C VAL A 374 -29.37 24.80 7.23
N ASP A 375 -28.29 25.06 7.97
CA ASP A 375 -28.33 25.92 9.15
C ASP A 375 -28.57 27.37 8.74
N ASN A 376 -27.87 27.84 7.70
CA ASN A 376 -28.13 29.16 7.13
C ASN A 376 -29.54 29.27 6.54
N LEU A 377 -30.02 28.18 5.90
CA LEU A 377 -31.39 28.12 5.39
C LEU A 377 -32.43 28.30 6.52
N LEU A 378 -32.21 27.60 7.65
CA LEU A 378 -33.07 27.73 8.83
C LEU A 378 -33.00 29.13 9.45
N ILE A 379 -31.82 29.75 9.49
CA ILE A 379 -31.64 31.13 9.96
C ILE A 379 -32.42 32.08 9.06
N VAL A 380 -32.33 31.95 7.73
CA VAL A 380 -33.07 32.74 6.77
C VAL A 380 -34.56 32.60 6.97
N PHE A 381 -35.10 31.40 7.10
CA PHE A 381 -36.55 31.22 7.33
C PHE A 381 -37.00 31.73 8.70
N ARG A 382 -36.20 31.59 9.76
CA ARG A 382 -36.50 32.20 11.07
C ARG A 382 -36.53 33.71 10.99
N ARG A 383 -35.57 34.32 10.28
CA ARG A 383 -35.52 35.78 10.05
C ARG A 383 -36.71 36.25 9.27
N LEU A 384 -37.07 35.58 8.17
CA LEU A 384 -38.25 35.83 7.38
C LEU A 384 -39.52 35.72 8.22
N GLN A 385 -39.67 34.70 9.04
CA GLN A 385 -40.79 34.50 9.97
C GLN A 385 -40.91 35.68 10.94
N LYS A 386 -39.84 36.10 11.58
CA LYS A 386 -39.82 37.20 12.53
C LYS A 386 -40.25 38.53 11.86
N MET A 387 -39.71 38.82 10.67
CA MET A 387 -40.04 40.02 9.91
C MET A 387 -41.53 40.05 9.54
N LEU A 388 -42.11 38.96 9.09
CA LEU A 388 -43.51 38.88 8.69
C LEU A 388 -44.50 38.84 9.85
N MET A 389 -44.11 38.30 11.00
CA MET A 389 -44.97 38.19 12.21
C MET A 389 -44.93 39.43 13.09
N SER A 390 -43.97 40.33 12.95
CA SER A 390 -43.85 41.55 13.75
C SER A 390 -44.90 42.64 13.41
N ALA A 391 -45.68 42.47 12.35
CA ALA A 391 -46.68 43.43 11.87
C ALA A 391 -47.98 43.54 12.67
N GLY A 392 -48.13 42.90 13.82
CA GLY A 392 -49.15 43.19 14.83
C GLY A 392 -50.61 42.80 14.53
N ASN A 393 -50.88 42.13 13.42
CA ASN A 393 -52.24 41.71 13.00
C ASN A 393 -52.59 40.30 13.51
N SER A 394 -53.88 40.02 13.73
CA SER A 394 -54.37 38.68 14.04
C SER A 394 -54.16 37.74 12.85
N LEU A 395 -53.22 36.80 12.99
CA LEU A 395 -52.82 35.85 11.94
C LEU A 395 -53.96 34.92 11.59
N THR A 396 -54.20 34.69 10.30
CA THR A 396 -55.09 33.62 9.81
C THR A 396 -54.53 32.24 10.17
N LYS A 397 -55.37 31.19 10.05
CA LYS A 397 -54.93 29.82 10.28
C LYS A 397 -53.81 29.44 9.28
N ALA A 398 -53.96 29.84 8.01
CA ALA A 398 -52.95 29.60 6.94
C ALA A 398 -51.59 30.21 7.28
N GLN A 399 -51.56 31.44 7.75
CA GLN A 399 -50.33 32.15 8.15
C GLN A 399 -49.66 31.50 9.35
N ARG A 400 -50.44 31.01 10.33
CA ARG A 400 -49.90 30.30 11.53
C ARG A 400 -49.25 28.95 11.18
N ASP A 401 -49.86 28.21 10.23
CA ASP A 401 -49.45 26.86 9.90
C ASP A 401 -48.31 26.79 8.86
N LEU A 402 -48.00 27.93 8.21
CA LEU A 402 -47.06 28.00 7.08
C LEU A 402 -45.59 27.65 7.50
N PHE A 403 -45.02 28.34 8.48
CA PHE A 403 -43.65 28.10 8.90
C PHE A 403 -43.45 26.69 9.53
N PRO A 404 -44.39 26.16 10.36
CA PRO A 404 -44.38 24.77 10.75
C PRO A 404 -44.33 23.81 9.55
N LEU A 405 -45.07 24.07 8.47
CA LEU A 405 -45.06 23.27 7.25
C LEU A 405 -43.65 23.30 6.58
N ILE A 406 -43.03 24.51 6.47
CA ILE A 406 -41.68 24.67 5.92
C ILE A 406 -40.67 23.86 6.72
N TYR A 407 -40.66 24.00 8.05
CA TYR A 407 -39.73 23.24 8.92
C TYR A 407 -39.97 21.74 8.85
N GLN A 408 -41.23 21.30 8.82
CA GLN A 408 -41.53 19.86 8.63
C GLN A 408 -41.00 19.33 7.29
N ARG A 409 -41.10 20.17 6.22
CA ARG A 409 -40.57 19.78 4.90
C ARG A 409 -39.05 19.67 4.93
N ILE A 410 -38.35 20.64 5.51
CA ILE A 410 -36.87 20.59 5.69
C ILE A 410 -36.48 19.33 6.46
N ILE A 411 -37.11 19.04 7.60
CA ILE A 411 -36.83 17.84 8.40
C ILE A 411 -37.02 16.56 7.57
N ARG A 412 -38.13 16.46 6.83
CA ARG A 412 -38.42 15.28 6.00
C ARG A 412 -37.38 15.08 4.89
N VAL A 413 -36.97 16.13 4.24
CA VAL A 413 -35.96 16.05 3.17
C VAL A 413 -34.60 15.74 3.76
N MET A 414 -34.25 16.27 4.92
CA MET A 414 -33.04 15.93 5.66
C MET A 414 -33.02 14.45 6.06
N ASP A 415 -34.15 13.94 6.54
CA ASP A 415 -34.28 12.51 6.90
C ASP A 415 -34.10 11.63 5.66
N GLN A 416 -34.73 11.95 4.54
CA GLN A 416 -34.54 11.24 3.26
C GLN A 416 -33.06 11.26 2.81
N ARG A 417 -32.38 12.40 2.95
CA ARG A 417 -30.96 12.53 2.63
C ARG A 417 -30.09 11.66 3.54
N LEU A 418 -30.34 11.68 4.85
CA LEU A 418 -29.63 10.84 5.82
C LEU A 418 -29.81 9.35 5.51
N TRP A 419 -31.03 8.94 5.15
CA TRP A 419 -31.31 7.56 4.72
C TRP A 419 -30.52 7.19 3.46
N GLY A 420 -30.52 8.03 2.44
CA GLY A 420 -29.73 7.81 1.22
C GLY A 420 -28.23 7.70 1.50
N MET A 421 -27.70 8.60 2.34
CA MET A 421 -26.28 8.55 2.74
C MET A 421 -25.96 7.28 3.53
N GLN A 422 -26.85 6.84 4.41
CA GLN A 422 -26.65 5.62 5.19
C GLN A 422 -26.71 4.36 4.31
N GLU A 423 -27.65 4.30 3.37
CA GLU A 423 -27.74 3.21 2.39
C GLU A 423 -26.48 3.14 1.51
N GLN A 424 -26.01 4.29 1.01
CA GLN A 424 -24.78 4.36 0.22
C GLN A 424 -23.57 3.93 1.06
N SER A 425 -23.44 4.41 2.29
CA SER A 425 -22.35 4.04 3.20
C SER A 425 -22.33 2.54 3.52
N GLN A 426 -23.52 1.91 3.66
CA GLN A 426 -23.60 0.45 3.85
C GLN A 426 -23.16 -0.31 2.60
N LYS A 427 -23.55 0.17 1.42
CA LYS A 427 -23.13 -0.40 0.14
C LYS A 427 -21.61 -0.28 -0.04
N ASP A 428 -21.05 0.90 0.19
CA ASP A 428 -19.62 1.16 0.09
C ASP A 428 -18.82 0.29 1.07
N SER A 429 -19.33 0.14 2.29
CA SER A 429 -18.74 -0.77 3.29
C SER A 429 -18.77 -2.24 2.86
N PHE A 430 -19.84 -2.68 2.21
CA PHE A 430 -19.96 -4.04 1.67
C PHE A 430 -18.97 -4.23 0.51
N ASP A 431 -18.94 -3.32 -0.44
CA ASP A 431 -18.06 -3.37 -1.60
C ASP A 431 -16.58 -3.32 -1.17
N MET A 432 -16.25 -2.51 -0.15
CA MET A 432 -14.93 -2.49 0.45
C MET A 432 -14.53 -3.83 1.08
N LYS A 433 -15.43 -4.50 1.81
CA LYS A 433 -15.17 -5.84 2.36
C LYS A 433 -14.93 -6.87 1.27
N LEU A 434 -15.74 -6.81 0.21
CA LEU A 434 -15.61 -7.71 -0.94
C LEU A 434 -14.28 -7.47 -1.68
N PHE A 435 -13.87 -6.21 -1.83
CA PHE A 435 -12.57 -5.83 -2.38
C PHE A 435 -11.42 -6.45 -1.57
N VAL A 436 -11.42 -6.27 -0.24
CA VAL A 436 -10.43 -6.88 0.66
C VAL A 436 -10.36 -8.39 0.48
N GLN A 437 -11.51 -9.06 0.46
CA GLN A 437 -11.56 -10.51 0.32
C GLN A 437 -10.99 -10.99 -1.02
N LYS A 438 -11.34 -10.32 -2.11
CA LYS A 438 -10.93 -10.72 -3.46
C LYS A 438 -9.46 -10.42 -3.74
N THR A 439 -8.95 -9.28 -3.27
CA THR A 439 -7.55 -8.86 -3.52
C THR A 439 -6.52 -9.70 -2.78
N LEU A 440 -6.91 -10.52 -1.80
CA LEU A 440 -6.00 -11.43 -1.09
C LEU A 440 -6.08 -12.89 -1.60
N GLN A 441 -6.89 -13.17 -2.63
CA GLN A 441 -7.05 -14.52 -3.20
C GLN A 441 -6.01 -14.79 -4.30
N PHE A 442 -4.73 -14.73 -3.98
CA PHE A 442 -3.67 -15.11 -4.92
C PHE A 442 -3.17 -16.52 -4.61
N GLU A 443 -3.09 -17.36 -5.62
CA GLU A 443 -2.44 -18.66 -5.51
C GLU A 443 -0.95 -18.61 -5.87
N LYS A 444 -0.52 -17.62 -6.69
CA LYS A 444 0.85 -17.49 -7.20
C LYS A 444 1.30 -16.03 -7.25
N GLY A 445 2.59 -15.81 -7.02
CA GLY A 445 3.25 -14.50 -7.14
C GLY A 445 3.60 -14.14 -8.60
N THR A 446 2.62 -14.15 -9.50
CA THR A 446 2.82 -13.84 -10.92
C THR A 446 2.38 -12.42 -11.27
N ASP A 447 2.76 -11.92 -12.45
CA ASP A 447 2.29 -10.60 -12.91
C ASP A 447 0.76 -10.57 -13.13
N GLN A 448 0.11 -11.72 -13.33
CA GLN A 448 -1.35 -11.84 -13.40
C GLN A 448 -2.03 -11.36 -12.12
N SER A 449 -1.38 -11.52 -10.97
CA SER A 449 -1.90 -11.06 -9.67
C SER A 449 -2.09 -9.54 -9.62
N TYR A 450 -1.25 -8.75 -10.32
CA TYR A 450 -1.44 -7.29 -10.43
C TYR A 450 -2.70 -6.94 -11.24
N GLY A 451 -3.06 -7.77 -12.23
CA GLY A 451 -4.34 -7.64 -12.94
C GLY A 451 -5.52 -7.79 -11.99
N THR A 452 -5.52 -8.84 -11.17
CA THR A 452 -6.56 -9.10 -10.18
C THR A 452 -6.73 -7.93 -9.19
N LEU A 453 -5.65 -7.23 -8.82
CA LEU A 453 -5.75 -6.03 -7.99
C LEU A 453 -6.57 -4.92 -8.65
N LEU A 454 -6.40 -4.73 -9.97
CA LEU A 454 -7.12 -3.68 -10.71
C LEU A 454 -8.55 -4.05 -11.06
N GLU A 455 -8.88 -5.33 -11.27
CA GLU A 455 -10.25 -5.79 -11.56
C GLU A 455 -11.24 -5.41 -10.46
N ASN A 456 -10.78 -5.26 -9.23
CA ASN A 456 -11.62 -4.98 -8.09
C ASN A 456 -11.78 -3.48 -7.75
N LEU A 457 -11.34 -2.55 -8.62
CA LEU A 457 -11.45 -1.11 -8.42
C LEU A 457 -12.77 -0.50 -8.91
N ASN A 458 -13.67 -1.28 -9.50
CA ASN A 458 -14.92 -0.77 -10.10
C ASN A 458 -15.83 -0.05 -9.09
N TRP A 459 -15.81 -0.43 -7.82
CA TRP A 459 -16.59 0.21 -6.76
C TRP A 459 -16.15 1.66 -6.48
N LEU A 460 -14.91 2.01 -6.80
CA LEU A 460 -14.39 3.38 -6.72
C LEU A 460 -14.71 4.23 -7.96
N GLN A 461 -15.48 3.68 -8.91
CA GLN A 461 -15.83 4.33 -10.18
C GLN A 461 -14.61 4.78 -11.00
N VAL A 462 -13.47 4.14 -10.77
CA VAL A 462 -12.22 4.40 -11.48
C VAL A 462 -12.26 3.71 -12.83
N ARG A 463 -12.12 4.47 -13.92
CA ARG A 463 -12.08 3.96 -15.30
C ARG A 463 -10.68 3.70 -15.80
N TYR A 464 -9.69 4.30 -15.13
CA TYR A 464 -8.28 4.12 -15.44
C TYR A 464 -7.46 3.96 -14.16
N ALA A 465 -6.62 2.93 -14.14
CA ALA A 465 -5.57 2.78 -13.14
C ALA A 465 -4.38 2.02 -13.74
N ALA A 466 -3.18 2.30 -13.27
CA ALA A 466 -1.96 1.63 -13.71
C ALA A 466 -1.06 1.36 -12.49
N ILE A 467 -0.62 0.12 -12.33
CA ILE A 467 0.32 -0.28 -11.27
C ILE A 467 1.71 -0.41 -11.88
N TYR A 468 2.64 0.32 -11.28
CA TYR A 468 4.07 0.26 -11.59
C TYR A 468 4.83 -0.31 -10.40
N SER A 469 5.66 -1.32 -10.61
CA SER A 469 6.61 -1.81 -9.61
C SER A 469 8.01 -1.27 -9.88
N PHE A 470 8.87 -1.37 -8.88
CA PHE A 470 10.31 -1.22 -9.07
C PHE A 470 10.91 -2.53 -9.61
N GLU A 471 12.16 -2.48 -10.07
CA GLU A 471 12.92 -3.68 -10.45
C GLU A 471 13.09 -4.62 -9.26
N ALA A 472 13.41 -4.05 -8.11
CA ALA A 472 13.40 -4.71 -6.81
C ALA A 472 12.81 -3.75 -5.76
N PRO A 473 12.17 -4.24 -4.70
CA PRO A 473 11.68 -3.42 -3.60
C PRO A 473 12.79 -2.54 -3.00
N ILE A 474 12.46 -1.29 -2.66
CA ILE A 474 13.40 -0.29 -2.15
C ILE A 474 13.17 -0.10 -0.64
N THR A 475 14.20 -0.36 0.18
CA THR A 475 14.14 0.02 1.60
C THR A 475 14.40 1.51 1.75
N HIS A 476 13.47 2.24 2.39
CA HIS A 476 13.56 3.67 2.62
C HIS A 476 13.27 3.99 4.08
N LEU A 477 14.22 4.64 4.74
CA LEU A 477 14.11 5.08 6.13
C LEU A 477 13.77 6.58 6.18
N VAL A 478 13.15 7.01 7.27
CA VAL A 478 12.74 8.41 7.48
C VAL A 478 13.90 9.42 7.40
N SER A 479 15.12 8.97 7.74
CA SER A 479 16.34 9.79 7.67
C SER A 479 16.87 10.00 6.25
N ASP A 480 16.46 9.17 5.31
CA ASP A 480 17.09 9.09 4.00
C ASP A 480 16.33 9.93 2.97
N PRO A 481 17.01 10.72 2.14
CA PRO A 481 16.37 11.42 1.05
C PRO A 481 15.97 10.41 -0.04
N PHE A 482 14.66 10.33 -0.35
CA PHE A 482 14.19 9.48 -1.43
C PHE A 482 14.29 10.18 -2.79
N ARG A 483 14.75 9.45 -3.81
CA ARG A 483 14.74 9.88 -5.20
C ARG A 483 14.02 8.81 -6.04
N ALA A 484 12.97 9.20 -6.74
CA ALA A 484 12.23 8.29 -7.62
C ALA A 484 13.16 7.65 -8.67
N PRO A 485 13.07 6.33 -8.90
CA PRO A 485 13.82 5.64 -9.95
C PRO A 485 13.53 6.23 -11.32
N GLU A 486 14.52 6.24 -12.21
CA GLU A 486 14.35 6.70 -13.61
C GLU A 486 13.54 5.71 -14.45
N GLU A 487 13.47 4.45 -14.01
CA GLU A 487 12.78 3.36 -14.69
C GLU A 487 11.77 2.68 -13.74
N LEU A 488 10.60 2.41 -14.27
CA LEU A 488 9.49 1.74 -13.59
C LEU A 488 8.99 0.58 -14.46
N TYR A 489 8.36 -0.41 -13.87
CA TYR A 489 7.82 -1.59 -14.56
C TYR A 489 6.30 -1.60 -14.49
N LEU A 490 5.64 -1.26 -15.59
CA LEU A 490 4.18 -1.28 -15.72
C LEU A 490 3.66 -2.72 -15.69
N LYS A 491 3.03 -3.12 -14.61
CA LYS A 491 2.54 -4.50 -14.39
C LYS A 491 1.17 -4.74 -14.98
N ALA A 492 0.24 -3.84 -14.73
CA ALA A 492 -1.14 -3.96 -15.20
C ALA A 492 -1.77 -2.59 -15.40
N VAL A 493 -2.75 -2.52 -16.29
CA VAL A 493 -3.54 -1.32 -16.61
C VAL A 493 -5.02 -1.67 -16.60
N LEU A 494 -5.82 -0.91 -15.87
CA LEU A 494 -7.27 -0.84 -16.01
C LEU A 494 -7.61 0.28 -17.01
N LYS A 495 -8.38 -0.01 -18.02
CA LYS A 495 -8.82 0.96 -19.02
C LYS A 495 -10.27 0.71 -19.42
N ALA A 496 -11.16 1.68 -19.16
CA ALA A 496 -12.59 1.62 -19.47
C ALA A 496 -13.29 0.33 -18.94
N GLY A 497 -12.86 -0.16 -17.77
CA GLY A 497 -13.41 -1.37 -17.14
C GLY A 497 -12.72 -2.68 -17.57
N GLU A 498 -11.78 -2.64 -18.52
CA GLU A 498 -10.99 -3.79 -18.92
C GLU A 498 -9.59 -3.75 -18.32
N VAL A 499 -9.14 -4.86 -17.77
CA VAL A 499 -7.80 -5.01 -17.19
C VAL A 499 -6.89 -5.72 -18.19
N GLN A 500 -5.71 -5.16 -18.38
CA GLN A 500 -4.65 -5.75 -19.21
C GLN A 500 -3.39 -5.92 -18.37
N VAL A 501 -2.90 -7.14 -18.27
CA VAL A 501 -1.57 -7.43 -17.71
C VAL A 501 -0.53 -7.24 -18.78
N VAL A 502 0.52 -6.47 -18.47
CA VAL A 502 1.56 -6.11 -19.44
C VAL A 502 2.61 -7.23 -19.50
N PRO A 503 2.91 -7.78 -20.71
CA PRO A 503 3.96 -8.78 -20.86
C PRO A 503 5.32 -8.26 -20.36
N ALA A 504 6.13 -9.12 -19.75
CA ALA A 504 7.41 -8.75 -19.11
C ALA A 504 8.33 -7.92 -20.02
N ILE A 505 8.39 -8.25 -21.31
CA ILE A 505 9.21 -7.57 -22.32
C ILE A 505 8.75 -6.12 -22.59
N GLU A 506 7.47 -5.80 -22.28
CA GLU A 506 6.86 -4.50 -22.53
C GLU A 506 6.64 -3.68 -21.24
N GLN A 507 7.12 -4.16 -20.10
CA GLN A 507 6.82 -3.51 -18.81
C GLN A 507 7.65 -2.25 -18.56
N LYS A 508 8.88 -2.20 -19.06
CA LYS A 508 9.82 -1.14 -18.77
C LYS A 508 9.34 0.23 -19.29
N ARG A 509 9.30 1.23 -18.40
CA ARG A 509 8.88 2.61 -18.67
C ARG A 509 9.86 3.59 -18.05
N LYS A 510 10.11 4.70 -18.73
CA LYS A 510 10.84 5.82 -18.16
C LYS A 510 9.93 6.65 -17.26
N LEU A 511 10.49 7.23 -16.21
CA LEU A 511 9.76 8.13 -15.32
C LEU A 511 9.10 9.30 -16.09
N SER A 512 9.75 9.81 -17.15
CA SER A 512 9.22 10.86 -18.02
C SER A 512 7.94 10.46 -18.78
N GLU A 513 7.65 9.17 -18.89
CA GLU A 513 6.49 8.63 -19.59
C GLU A 513 5.29 8.36 -18.66
N LEU A 514 5.50 8.45 -17.33
CA LEU A 514 4.53 8.08 -16.30
C LEU A 514 3.14 8.71 -16.50
N PHE A 515 3.08 9.98 -16.95
CA PHE A 515 1.83 10.70 -17.15
C PHE A 515 1.45 10.87 -18.63
N THR A 516 2.27 10.39 -19.57
CA THR A 516 2.09 10.60 -21.02
C THR A 516 1.76 9.32 -21.79
N ASP A 517 1.98 8.14 -21.22
CA ASP A 517 1.76 6.83 -21.88
C ASP A 517 0.27 6.46 -22.04
N ASN A 518 -0.61 7.40 -21.82
CA ASN A 518 -2.06 7.24 -21.97
C ASN A 518 -2.45 7.22 -23.46
N ARG A 519 -2.13 6.15 -24.17
CA ARG A 519 -2.50 5.95 -25.59
C ARG A 519 -4.01 6.06 -25.79
N GLY A 520 -4.48 7.31 -25.94
CA GLY A 520 -5.84 7.62 -26.38
C GLY A 520 -6.89 7.90 -25.28
N ILE A 521 -6.53 8.00 -23.99
CA ILE A 521 -7.45 8.45 -22.95
C ILE A 521 -7.09 9.88 -22.58
N GLN A 522 -7.99 10.83 -22.85
CA GLN A 522 -7.95 12.17 -22.30
C GLN A 522 -8.47 12.09 -20.86
N GLN A 523 -7.59 11.83 -19.90
CA GLN A 523 -7.96 11.90 -18.48
C GLN A 523 -7.60 13.26 -17.97
N GLU A 524 -8.60 13.94 -17.42
CA GLU A 524 -8.47 15.33 -16.99
C GLU A 524 -7.77 15.43 -15.64
N CYS A 525 -7.92 14.42 -14.75
CA CYS A 525 -7.33 14.45 -13.42
C CYS A 525 -6.91 13.04 -12.97
N MET A 526 -5.66 12.92 -12.56
CA MET A 526 -5.05 11.69 -12.05
C MET A 526 -4.48 11.90 -10.65
N ILE A 527 -4.34 10.83 -9.89
CA ILE A 527 -3.65 10.83 -8.61
C ILE A 527 -2.60 9.74 -8.59
N LEU A 528 -1.44 10.05 -8.00
CA LEU A 528 -0.33 9.13 -7.87
C LEU A 528 -0.11 8.78 -6.40
N PHE A 529 -0.16 7.50 -6.05
CA PHE A 529 0.10 7.03 -4.70
C PHE A 529 1.31 6.10 -4.64
N PRO A 530 2.10 6.11 -3.55
CA PRO A 530 3.14 5.11 -3.32
C PRO A 530 2.52 3.80 -2.86
N LEU A 531 3.10 2.68 -3.27
CA LEU A 531 2.80 1.35 -2.73
C LEU A 531 3.95 0.93 -1.82
N PHE A 532 3.67 0.77 -0.52
CA PHE A 532 4.69 0.47 0.47
C PHE A 532 4.17 -0.40 1.61
N PHE A 533 5.05 -1.18 2.19
CA PHE A 533 4.77 -1.93 3.41
C PHE A 533 5.90 -1.69 4.42
N ASN A 534 5.60 -0.98 5.51
CA ASN A 534 6.57 -0.50 6.47
C ASN A 534 7.65 0.37 5.79
N GLU A 535 8.91 -0.04 5.87
CA GLU A 535 10.08 0.64 5.30
C GLU A 535 10.34 0.27 3.83
N ILE A 536 9.53 -0.62 3.25
CA ILE A 536 9.75 -1.17 1.91
C ILE A 536 8.77 -0.56 0.93
N LEU A 537 9.30 0.12 -0.07
CA LEU A 537 8.55 0.63 -1.22
C LEU A 537 8.53 -0.44 -2.32
N GLU A 538 7.33 -0.79 -2.79
CA GLU A 538 7.11 -1.81 -3.83
C GLU A 538 6.91 -1.18 -5.22
N GLY A 539 6.40 0.06 -5.26
CA GLY A 539 6.10 0.76 -6.51
C GLY A 539 5.17 1.94 -6.33
N VAL A 540 4.38 2.24 -7.37
CA VAL A 540 3.37 3.30 -7.35
C VAL A 540 2.12 2.86 -8.11
N ILE A 541 0.97 3.42 -7.72
CA ILE A 541 -0.27 3.35 -8.49
C ILE A 541 -0.68 4.73 -8.98
N LEU A 542 -0.94 4.85 -10.27
CA LEU A 542 -1.53 6.01 -10.92
C LEU A 542 -2.98 5.68 -11.25
N CYS A 543 -3.94 6.45 -10.77
CA CYS A 543 -5.35 6.21 -11.06
C CYS A 543 -6.12 7.52 -11.32
N GLU A 544 -7.29 7.39 -11.97
CA GLU A 544 -8.22 8.50 -12.18
C GLU A 544 -8.71 9.02 -10.83
N MET A 545 -8.77 10.34 -10.67
CA MET A 545 -9.30 10.97 -9.47
C MET A 545 -10.82 11.01 -9.52
N THR A 546 -11.48 10.36 -8.56
CA THR A 546 -12.94 10.32 -8.40
C THR A 546 -13.35 10.80 -7.01
N GLU A 547 -14.62 11.03 -6.78
CA GLU A 547 -15.10 11.39 -5.44
C GLU A 547 -14.84 10.26 -4.43
N SER A 548 -15.04 9.00 -4.84
CA SER A 548 -14.76 7.84 -3.99
C SER A 548 -13.27 7.70 -3.61
N ILE A 549 -12.34 8.19 -4.44
CA ILE A 549 -10.91 8.25 -4.11
C ILE A 549 -10.63 9.28 -3.02
N PHE A 550 -11.34 10.42 -2.98
CA PHE A 550 -11.21 11.36 -1.86
C PHE A 550 -11.59 10.72 -0.52
N GLU A 551 -12.60 9.85 -0.52
CA GLU A 551 -13.13 9.21 0.70
C GLU A 551 -12.34 7.96 1.10
N SER A 552 -11.86 7.18 0.14
CA SER A 552 -11.32 5.84 0.38
C SER A 552 -9.93 5.60 -0.20
N GLY A 553 -9.27 6.61 -0.78
CA GLY A 553 -7.99 6.45 -1.48
C GLY A 553 -6.86 5.95 -0.58
N GLU A 554 -6.76 6.42 0.66
CA GLU A 554 -5.74 5.94 1.61
C GLU A 554 -5.98 4.49 2.03
N PHE A 555 -7.24 4.10 2.24
CA PHE A 555 -7.58 2.70 2.49
C PHE A 555 -7.20 1.82 1.30
N LEU A 556 -7.51 2.27 0.08
CA LEU A 556 -7.11 1.59 -1.16
C LEU A 556 -5.60 1.36 -1.20
N VAL A 557 -4.81 2.42 -0.98
CA VAL A 557 -3.35 2.35 -1.03
C VAL A 557 -2.79 1.37 0.00
N ASN A 558 -3.24 1.45 1.24
CA ASN A 558 -2.80 0.56 2.30
C ASN A 558 -3.09 -0.90 1.97
N HIS A 559 -4.27 -1.16 1.41
CA HIS A 559 -4.67 -2.51 1.04
C HIS A 559 -3.91 -3.04 -0.18
N LEU A 560 -3.76 -2.23 -1.24
CA LEU A 560 -2.97 -2.59 -2.43
C LEU A 560 -1.48 -2.76 -2.10
N SER A 561 -0.95 -1.95 -1.19
CA SER A 561 0.43 -2.11 -0.69
C SER A 561 0.64 -3.46 0.00
N SER A 562 -0.31 -3.86 0.86
CA SER A 562 -0.28 -5.17 1.52
C SER A 562 -0.38 -6.31 0.51
N ALA A 563 -1.23 -6.17 -0.50
CA ALA A 563 -1.39 -7.15 -1.57
C ALA A 563 -0.14 -7.23 -2.47
N ALA A 564 0.47 -6.09 -2.83
CA ALA A 564 1.73 -6.06 -3.59
C ALA A 564 2.86 -6.75 -2.83
N LYS A 565 2.96 -6.53 -1.51
CA LYS A 565 3.92 -7.24 -0.65
C LYS A 565 3.68 -8.75 -0.62
N MET A 566 2.41 -9.17 -0.57
CA MET A 566 2.06 -10.59 -0.64
C MET A 566 2.51 -11.21 -1.97
N ILE A 567 2.30 -10.53 -3.10
CA ILE A 567 2.75 -10.98 -4.43
C ILE A 567 4.28 -11.16 -4.45
N ASP A 568 5.03 -10.19 -3.89
CA ASP A 568 6.50 -10.25 -3.80
C ASP A 568 6.96 -11.43 -2.94
N LEU A 569 6.35 -11.64 -1.77
CA LEU A 569 6.64 -12.78 -0.89
C LEU A 569 6.35 -14.12 -1.55
N LEU A 570 5.22 -14.26 -2.24
CA LEU A 570 4.88 -15.48 -2.98
C LEU A 570 5.89 -15.76 -4.08
N ARG A 571 6.32 -14.74 -4.83
CA ARG A 571 7.35 -14.84 -5.88
C ARG A 571 8.70 -15.29 -5.30
N SER A 572 9.10 -14.69 -4.20
CA SER A 572 10.35 -15.05 -3.51
C SER A 572 10.32 -16.47 -2.98
N ASN A 573 9.21 -16.90 -2.37
CA ASN A 573 9.03 -18.26 -1.91
C ASN A 573 9.08 -19.29 -3.06
N GLN A 574 8.44 -19.02 -4.19
CA GLN A 574 8.50 -19.88 -5.37
C GLN A 574 9.93 -20.06 -5.89
N LYS A 575 10.70 -18.96 -5.94
CA LYS A 575 12.10 -19.00 -6.35
C LYS A 575 12.95 -19.83 -5.40
N ILE A 576 12.80 -19.62 -4.08
CA ILE A 576 13.52 -20.40 -3.06
C ILE A 576 13.16 -21.88 -3.15
N GLN A 577 11.89 -22.20 -3.36
CA GLN A 577 11.44 -23.58 -3.50
C GLN A 577 12.07 -24.24 -4.73
N GLN A 578 12.13 -23.56 -5.86
CA GLN A 578 12.79 -24.08 -7.07
C GLN A 578 14.28 -24.31 -6.84
N GLU A 579 15.00 -23.35 -6.25
CA GLU A 579 16.42 -23.47 -5.93
C GLU A 579 16.69 -24.65 -4.95
N LEU A 580 15.76 -24.87 -4.00
CA LEU A 580 15.84 -25.99 -3.07
C LEU A 580 15.63 -27.34 -3.79
N GLU A 581 14.65 -27.44 -4.68
CA GLU A 581 14.40 -28.64 -5.48
C GLU A 581 15.60 -29.00 -6.37
N GLU A 582 16.21 -28.01 -7.04
CA GLU A 582 17.43 -28.20 -7.84
C GLU A 582 18.60 -28.70 -6.95
N SER A 583 18.80 -28.09 -5.78
CA SER A 583 19.85 -28.49 -4.83
C SER A 583 19.64 -29.91 -4.30
N LEU A 584 18.40 -30.28 -3.99
CA LEU A 584 18.06 -31.63 -3.54
C LEU A 584 18.32 -32.69 -4.63
N SER A 585 18.04 -32.34 -5.91
CA SER A 585 18.35 -33.24 -7.04
C SER A 585 19.84 -33.50 -7.15
N VAL A 586 20.68 -32.47 -7.10
CA VAL A 586 22.14 -32.59 -7.13
C VAL A 586 22.68 -33.37 -5.96
N LEU A 587 22.15 -33.16 -4.75
CA LEU A 587 22.54 -33.90 -3.57
C LEU A 587 22.20 -35.39 -3.68
N LYS A 588 21.05 -35.75 -4.24
CA LYS A 588 20.66 -37.16 -4.46
C LYS A 588 21.60 -37.84 -5.46
N GLU A 589 21.94 -37.20 -6.58
CA GLU A 589 22.87 -37.70 -7.57
C GLU A 589 24.26 -37.93 -6.96
N ASN A 590 24.77 -36.97 -6.20
CA ASN A 590 26.05 -37.08 -5.51
C ASN A 590 26.05 -38.21 -4.47
N ASN A 591 24.97 -38.38 -3.71
CA ASN A 591 24.86 -39.47 -2.74
C ASN A 591 24.87 -40.85 -3.41
N ILE A 592 24.19 -41.04 -4.54
CA ILE A 592 24.20 -42.27 -5.33
C ILE A 592 25.64 -42.56 -5.84
N ALA A 593 26.32 -41.54 -6.37
CA ALA A 593 27.67 -41.64 -6.85
C ALA A 593 28.66 -42.05 -5.71
N LEU A 594 28.51 -41.39 -4.55
CA LEU A 594 29.32 -41.70 -3.36
C LEU A 594 29.07 -43.12 -2.81
N ASP A 595 27.81 -43.58 -2.79
CA ASP A 595 27.48 -44.96 -2.36
C ASP A 595 28.10 -45.98 -3.30
N ASN A 596 28.01 -45.77 -4.62
CA ASN A 596 28.65 -46.63 -5.63
C ASN A 596 30.18 -46.66 -5.46
N LEU A 597 30.84 -45.53 -5.27
CA LEU A 597 32.28 -45.44 -5.03
C LEU A 597 32.69 -46.15 -3.70
N SER A 598 31.85 -46.04 -2.67
CA SER A 598 32.07 -46.70 -1.37
C SER A 598 31.97 -48.21 -1.44
N LYS A 599 31.36 -48.79 -2.46
CA LYS A 599 31.17 -50.28 -2.65
C LYS A 599 32.23 -50.91 -3.53
N GLN A 600 33.12 -50.16 -4.14
CA GLN A 600 34.18 -50.68 -5.00
C GLN A 600 35.53 -50.76 -4.29
N ASP A 601 36.39 -51.74 -4.67
CA ASP A 601 37.78 -51.81 -4.28
C ASP A 601 38.64 -50.90 -5.12
N GLY A 602 39.38 -50.00 -4.49
CA GLY A 602 40.15 -48.94 -5.17
C GLY A 602 41.29 -49.42 -6.03
N LEU A 603 41.78 -50.67 -5.87
CA LEU A 603 42.84 -51.26 -6.69
C LEU A 603 42.26 -52.01 -7.89
N THR A 604 41.30 -52.89 -7.65
CA THR A 604 40.81 -53.87 -8.64
C THR A 604 39.55 -53.40 -9.38
N GLY A 605 38.83 -52.40 -8.86
CA GLY A 605 37.60 -51.84 -9.46
C GLY A 605 36.36 -52.73 -9.28
N ILE A 606 36.50 -53.98 -8.78
CA ILE A 606 35.35 -54.83 -8.43
C ILE A 606 34.77 -54.42 -7.08
N LEU A 607 33.72 -55.11 -6.65
CA LEU A 607 33.12 -54.83 -5.34
C LEU A 607 34.15 -55.05 -4.21
N ASN A 608 34.19 -54.11 -3.26
CA ASN A 608 34.89 -54.31 -2.02
C ASN A 608 34.08 -55.26 -1.10
N ARG A 609 34.60 -55.60 0.05
CA ARG A 609 33.92 -56.47 1.00
C ARG A 609 32.49 -56.06 1.28
N ARG A 610 32.25 -54.74 1.57
CA ARG A 610 30.92 -54.23 1.85
C ARG A 610 29.99 -54.33 0.63
N GLY A 611 30.46 -53.89 -0.53
CA GLY A 611 29.69 -53.94 -1.78
C GLY A 611 29.32 -55.38 -2.15
N PHE A 612 30.27 -56.35 -1.98
CA PHE A 612 30.01 -57.75 -2.26
C PHE A 612 28.95 -58.38 -1.35
N TYR A 613 28.99 -58.08 -0.05
CA TYR A 613 27.96 -58.59 0.88
C TYR A 613 26.58 -58.00 0.60
N GLU A 614 26.49 -56.71 0.27
CA GLU A 614 25.22 -56.07 -0.05
C GLU A 614 24.64 -56.58 -1.38
N GLU A 615 25.43 -56.64 -2.47
CA GLU A 615 24.99 -57.06 -3.79
C GLU A 615 24.83 -58.57 -3.90
N GLY A 616 25.75 -59.34 -3.30
CA GLY A 616 25.69 -60.80 -3.25
C GLY A 616 24.47 -61.30 -2.50
N LYS A 617 24.05 -60.62 -1.44
CA LYS A 617 22.80 -60.93 -0.73
C LYS A 617 21.58 -60.71 -1.64
N GLN A 618 21.54 -59.61 -2.40
CA GLN A 618 20.46 -59.37 -3.34
C GLN A 618 20.39 -60.41 -4.44
N ILE A 619 21.55 -60.79 -5.00
CA ILE A 619 21.65 -61.86 -6.00
C ILE A 619 21.15 -63.18 -5.42
N MET A 620 21.61 -63.54 -4.24
CA MET A 620 21.19 -64.75 -3.55
C MET A 620 19.68 -64.82 -3.33
N GLU A 621 19.09 -63.77 -2.74
CA GLU A 621 17.65 -63.65 -2.50
C GLU A 621 16.84 -63.70 -3.80
N HIS A 622 17.33 -63.05 -4.85
CA HIS A 622 16.67 -62.99 -6.15
C HIS A 622 16.57 -64.37 -6.80
N TYR A 623 17.68 -65.12 -6.86
CA TYR A 623 17.71 -66.44 -7.50
C TYR A 623 17.07 -67.53 -6.67
N GLN A 624 17.15 -67.49 -5.32
CA GLN A 624 16.36 -68.33 -4.43
C GLN A 624 14.85 -68.17 -4.68
N GLN A 625 14.35 -66.95 -4.84
CA GLN A 625 12.93 -66.70 -5.16
C GLN A 625 12.53 -67.28 -6.53
N MET A 626 13.47 -67.38 -7.46
CA MET A 626 13.27 -68.00 -8.78
C MET A 626 13.41 -69.55 -8.75
N GLY A 627 13.70 -70.17 -7.59
CA GLY A 627 13.88 -71.55 -7.47
C GLY A 627 15.18 -72.11 -8.12
N ARG A 628 16.22 -71.26 -8.30
CA ARG A 628 17.50 -71.59 -8.88
C ARG A 628 18.59 -71.66 -7.82
N ASN A 629 19.55 -72.56 -8.03
CA ASN A 629 20.74 -72.64 -7.19
C ASN A 629 21.61 -71.38 -7.40
N VAL A 630 22.36 -71.04 -6.37
CA VAL A 630 23.39 -70.01 -6.42
C VAL A 630 24.76 -70.63 -6.06
N LEU A 631 25.72 -70.41 -6.91
CA LEU A 631 27.09 -70.85 -6.65
C LEU A 631 27.87 -69.69 -6.01
N ILE A 632 28.52 -70.01 -4.91
CA ILE A 632 29.36 -69.08 -4.16
C ILE A 632 30.78 -69.64 -4.21
N VAL A 633 31.72 -68.84 -4.66
CA VAL A 633 33.14 -69.20 -4.75
C VAL A 633 33.91 -68.25 -3.83
N TYR A 634 34.76 -68.84 -3.01
CA TYR A 634 35.75 -68.11 -2.22
C TYR A 634 37.14 -68.47 -2.77
N ALA A 635 37.94 -67.47 -3.09
CA ALA A 635 39.20 -67.64 -3.78
C ALA A 635 40.33 -66.87 -3.08
N ASP A 636 41.54 -67.39 -3.12
CA ASP A 636 42.71 -66.71 -2.56
C ASP A 636 43.87 -66.79 -3.56
N MET A 637 44.55 -65.67 -3.73
CA MET A 637 45.71 -65.60 -4.64
C MET A 637 46.89 -66.40 -4.11
N ASN A 638 47.43 -67.28 -4.91
CA ASN A 638 48.60 -68.00 -4.58
C ASN A 638 49.87 -67.18 -4.75
N ASN A 639 50.77 -67.28 -3.73
CA ASN A 639 52.12 -66.74 -3.79
C ASN A 639 52.21 -65.19 -3.99
N LEU A 640 51.22 -64.42 -3.64
CA LEU A 640 51.26 -62.95 -3.75
C LEU A 640 52.48 -62.36 -3.07
N LYS A 641 52.85 -62.86 -1.88
CA LYS A 641 54.03 -62.41 -1.15
C LYS A 641 55.32 -62.65 -1.94
N ILE A 642 55.46 -63.82 -2.58
CA ILE A 642 56.63 -64.14 -3.40
C ILE A 642 56.71 -63.22 -4.62
N ILE A 643 55.57 -62.93 -5.27
CA ILE A 643 55.53 -62.05 -6.42
C ILE A 643 55.93 -60.61 -5.98
N ASN A 644 55.41 -60.14 -4.86
CA ASN A 644 55.77 -58.84 -4.32
C ASN A 644 57.25 -58.70 -3.96
N GLU A 645 57.79 -59.69 -3.27
CA GLU A 645 59.20 -59.71 -2.83
C GLU A 645 60.19 -59.83 -4.00
N ARG A 646 59.82 -60.57 -5.05
CA ARG A 646 60.73 -60.86 -6.16
C ARG A 646 60.62 -59.96 -7.35
N TYR A 647 59.39 -59.39 -7.61
CA TYR A 647 59.09 -58.64 -8.80
C TYR A 647 58.55 -57.25 -8.52
N GLY A 648 58.29 -56.90 -7.26
CA GLY A 648 57.78 -55.61 -6.82
C GLY A 648 56.27 -55.54 -6.66
N HIS A 649 55.80 -54.57 -5.89
CA HIS A 649 54.36 -54.37 -5.59
C HIS A 649 53.51 -54.10 -6.81
N GLU A 650 54.07 -53.47 -7.83
CA GLU A 650 53.31 -53.16 -9.08
C GLU A 650 52.89 -54.46 -9.79
N GLU A 651 53.76 -55.54 -9.73
CA GLU A 651 53.45 -56.82 -10.31
C GLU A 651 52.45 -57.61 -9.43
N GLY A 652 52.46 -57.41 -8.12
CA GLY A 652 51.43 -57.91 -7.22
C GLY A 652 50.07 -57.28 -7.51
N ASP A 653 50.04 -55.93 -7.69
CA ASP A 653 48.83 -55.16 -8.03
C ASP A 653 48.26 -55.57 -9.41
N PHE A 654 49.17 -55.83 -10.39
CA PHE A 654 48.75 -56.36 -11.69
C PHE A 654 48.10 -57.75 -11.51
N SER A 655 48.69 -58.61 -10.72
CA SER A 655 48.15 -59.93 -10.47
C SER A 655 46.80 -59.94 -9.76
N LEU A 656 46.64 -59.04 -8.78
CA LEU A 656 45.36 -58.82 -8.10
C LEU A 656 44.26 -58.30 -9.06
N LYS A 657 44.59 -57.40 -9.97
CA LYS A 657 43.67 -56.97 -11.03
C LYS A 657 43.30 -58.11 -11.98
N ALA A 658 44.30 -58.89 -12.40
CA ALA A 658 44.06 -60.00 -13.29
C ALA A 658 43.12 -61.05 -12.66
N ILE A 659 43.23 -61.29 -11.36
CA ILE A 659 42.30 -62.17 -10.64
C ILE A 659 40.90 -61.60 -10.63
N ALA A 660 40.77 -60.31 -10.33
CA ALA A 660 39.47 -59.63 -10.33
C ALA A 660 38.76 -59.76 -11.71
N ASP A 661 39.49 -59.51 -12.81
CA ASP A 661 38.98 -59.67 -14.17
C ASP A 661 38.49 -61.05 -14.49
N GLN A 662 39.25 -62.08 -14.10
CA GLN A 662 38.87 -63.50 -14.31
C GLN A 662 37.66 -63.92 -13.47
N LEU A 663 37.55 -63.43 -12.24
CA LEU A 663 36.38 -63.66 -11.40
C LEU A 663 35.11 -62.97 -11.87
N VAL A 664 35.26 -61.75 -12.36
CA VAL A 664 34.11 -61.03 -12.99
C VAL A 664 33.63 -61.79 -14.23
N ALA A 665 34.57 -62.28 -15.06
CA ALA A 665 34.23 -63.10 -16.23
C ALA A 665 33.53 -64.39 -15.86
N ALA A 666 33.97 -65.03 -14.78
CA ALA A 666 33.39 -66.29 -14.25
C ALA A 666 32.01 -66.04 -13.58
N ALA A 667 31.81 -64.89 -12.91
CA ALA A 667 30.54 -64.54 -12.33
C ALA A 667 29.46 -64.27 -13.41
N GLY A 668 29.89 -63.82 -14.60
CA GLY A 668 28.99 -63.49 -15.69
C GLY A 668 28.19 -62.20 -15.44
N GLY A 669 27.30 -61.86 -16.34
CA GLY A 669 26.49 -60.61 -16.23
C GLY A 669 25.44 -60.59 -15.13
N ASP A 670 25.06 -61.76 -14.64
CA ASP A 670 24.03 -61.96 -13.62
C ASP A 670 24.60 -62.29 -12.22
N GLY A 671 25.93 -62.32 -12.10
CA GLY A 671 26.64 -62.55 -10.86
C GLY A 671 27.44 -61.32 -10.39
N ALA A 672 28.12 -61.48 -9.26
CA ALA A 672 28.99 -60.45 -8.70
C ALA A 672 30.32 -61.02 -8.26
N ALA A 673 31.40 -60.24 -8.39
CA ALA A 673 32.73 -60.58 -7.84
C ALA A 673 33.19 -59.42 -6.93
N GLY A 674 33.83 -59.82 -5.80
CA GLY A 674 34.33 -58.84 -4.84
C GLY A 674 35.67 -59.27 -4.25
N ARG A 675 36.44 -58.25 -3.84
CA ARG A 675 37.68 -58.46 -3.06
C ARG A 675 37.36 -58.35 -1.56
N ILE A 676 37.45 -59.40 -0.87
CA ILE A 676 37.05 -59.57 0.55
C ILE A 676 38.17 -59.16 1.50
N GLY A 677 39.42 -59.46 1.11
CA GLY A 677 40.63 -59.20 1.88
C GLY A 677 41.79 -58.77 0.99
N GLY A 678 43.02 -58.84 1.47
CA GLY A 678 44.22 -58.48 0.75
C GLY A 678 44.45 -59.29 -0.56
N ASP A 679 44.37 -60.58 -0.47
CA ASP A 679 44.52 -61.58 -1.55
C ASP A 679 43.27 -62.46 -1.70
N GLU A 680 42.23 -62.17 -0.93
CA GLU A 680 41.01 -62.93 -0.85
C GLU A 680 39.90 -62.32 -1.71
N TYR A 681 39.21 -63.18 -2.43
CA TYR A 681 38.11 -62.80 -3.34
C TYR A 681 36.91 -63.71 -3.12
N ALA A 682 35.77 -63.19 -3.46
CA ALA A 682 34.55 -63.98 -3.53
C ALA A 682 33.79 -63.69 -4.84
N CYS A 683 33.11 -64.69 -5.31
CA CYS A 683 32.25 -64.62 -6.47
C CYS A 683 30.91 -65.29 -6.18
N ILE A 684 29.81 -64.73 -6.68
CA ILE A 684 28.48 -65.31 -6.55
C ILE A 684 27.78 -65.21 -7.93
N CYS A 685 27.15 -66.32 -8.33
CA CYS A 685 26.42 -66.35 -9.59
C CYS A 685 25.28 -67.36 -9.58
N PRO A 686 24.26 -67.27 -10.42
CA PRO A 686 23.26 -68.29 -10.63
C PRO A 686 23.94 -69.54 -11.20
N TYR A 687 23.49 -70.76 -10.77
CA TYR A 687 24.10 -71.99 -11.13
C TYR A 687 23.08 -73.05 -11.47
N ASP A 688 23.21 -73.65 -12.65
CA ASP A 688 22.34 -74.74 -13.13
C ASP A 688 23.12 -76.08 -13.39
N GLY A 689 24.37 -76.17 -12.94
CA GLY A 689 25.21 -77.38 -13.09
C GLY A 689 24.83 -78.51 -12.17
N GLU A 690 25.17 -79.73 -12.56
CA GLU A 690 24.93 -80.98 -11.80
C GLU A 690 26.05 -81.33 -10.78
N GLU A 691 27.25 -80.75 -10.95
CA GLU A 691 28.44 -81.06 -10.18
C GLU A 691 28.77 -80.00 -9.15
N GLU A 692 28.41 -80.06 -7.93
CA GLU A 692 28.67 -79.14 -6.77
C GLU A 692 29.61 -77.92 -7.01
N GLY A 693 29.56 -77.27 -8.22
CA GLY A 693 30.40 -76.16 -8.65
C GLY A 693 31.78 -76.51 -9.20
N GLU A 694 32.11 -77.82 -9.34
CA GLU A 694 33.42 -78.27 -9.85
C GLU A 694 33.64 -77.84 -11.32
N ASP A 695 32.62 -77.82 -12.12
CA ASP A 695 32.66 -77.39 -13.51
C ASP A 695 33.06 -75.90 -13.66
N LEU A 696 32.52 -75.03 -12.87
CA LEU A 696 32.90 -73.56 -12.84
C LEU A 696 34.35 -73.41 -12.32
N LEU A 697 34.74 -74.15 -11.29
CA LEU A 697 36.14 -74.16 -10.80
C LEU A 697 37.11 -74.63 -11.85
N LYS A 698 36.78 -75.68 -12.61
CA LYS A 698 37.60 -76.17 -13.74
C LYS A 698 37.73 -75.12 -14.79
N GLU A 699 36.61 -74.47 -15.20
CA GLU A 699 36.61 -73.38 -16.17
C GLU A 699 37.42 -72.17 -15.68
N LEU A 700 37.31 -71.82 -14.42
CA LEU A 700 38.06 -70.74 -13.77
C LEU A 700 39.56 -71.05 -13.78
N TYR A 701 40.01 -72.30 -13.43
CA TYR A 701 41.40 -72.66 -13.49
C TYR A 701 41.95 -72.72 -14.92
N GLU A 702 41.13 -73.14 -15.86
CA GLU A 702 41.47 -73.07 -17.31
C GLU A 702 41.58 -71.61 -17.83
N SER A 703 40.78 -70.71 -17.30
CA SER A 703 40.87 -69.28 -17.68
C SER A 703 42.20 -68.67 -17.17
N PHE A 704 42.63 -69.01 -15.98
CA PHE A 704 43.94 -68.62 -15.46
C PHE A 704 45.09 -69.23 -16.25
N ARG A 705 44.99 -70.52 -16.69
CA ARG A 705 45.98 -71.15 -17.57
C ARG A 705 46.10 -70.38 -18.88
N ARG A 706 45.01 -70.14 -19.55
CA ARG A 706 44.94 -69.31 -20.81
C ARG A 706 45.51 -67.92 -20.60
N PHE A 707 45.18 -67.28 -19.48
CA PHE A 707 45.70 -65.95 -19.13
C PHE A 707 47.24 -66.00 -19.01
N ASN A 708 47.78 -66.97 -18.29
CA ASN A 708 49.22 -67.12 -18.12
C ASN A 708 49.95 -67.47 -19.42
N GLU A 709 49.35 -68.28 -20.32
CA GLU A 709 49.92 -68.57 -21.63
C GLU A 709 49.91 -67.34 -22.57
N GLY A 710 49.03 -66.40 -22.33
CA GLY A 710 48.87 -65.14 -23.12
C GLY A 710 49.65 -63.92 -22.56
N THR A 711 50.37 -64.07 -21.43
CA THR A 711 51.16 -62.98 -20.82
C THR A 711 52.64 -63.29 -20.80
N ASP A 712 53.51 -62.30 -21.02
CA ASP A 712 54.97 -62.41 -20.98
C ASP A 712 55.57 -62.31 -19.52
N LYS A 713 54.73 -62.50 -18.49
CA LYS A 713 55.19 -62.35 -17.12
C LYS A 713 56.06 -63.53 -16.69
N PRO A 714 57.14 -63.33 -15.92
CA PRO A 714 58.05 -64.35 -15.50
C PRO A 714 57.52 -65.21 -14.32
N TYR A 715 56.24 -65.07 -14.01
CA TYR A 715 55.52 -65.77 -12.97
C TYR A 715 54.10 -66.12 -13.44
N ASN A 716 53.46 -67.09 -12.79
CA ASN A 716 52.08 -67.44 -13.06
C ASN A 716 51.13 -66.83 -12.04
N VAL A 717 50.04 -66.11 -12.53
CA VAL A 717 48.92 -65.70 -11.69
C VAL A 717 48.04 -66.96 -11.47
N ALA A 718 47.85 -67.35 -10.21
CA ALA A 718 47.03 -68.49 -9.89
C ALA A 718 46.26 -68.29 -8.58
N ILE A 719 45.13 -68.92 -8.48
CA ILE A 719 44.32 -68.91 -7.27
C ILE A 719 44.19 -70.37 -6.70
N SER A 720 43.83 -70.42 -5.45
CA SER A 720 43.16 -71.57 -4.86
C SER A 720 41.72 -71.16 -4.60
N ALA A 721 40.74 -71.98 -4.92
CA ALA A 721 39.32 -71.61 -4.79
C ALA A 721 38.54 -72.81 -4.23
N GLY A 722 37.56 -72.48 -3.42
CA GLY A 722 36.52 -73.39 -2.94
C GLY A 722 35.17 -72.93 -3.38
N ALA A 723 34.32 -73.84 -3.76
CA ALA A 723 32.95 -73.46 -4.25
C ALA A 723 31.89 -74.15 -3.39
N TYR A 724 30.77 -73.49 -3.22
CA TYR A 724 29.60 -74.04 -2.52
C TYR A 724 28.34 -73.70 -3.29
N VAL A 725 27.51 -74.72 -3.56
CA VAL A 725 26.20 -74.51 -4.21
C VAL A 725 25.15 -74.41 -3.11
N LEU A 726 24.47 -73.24 -3.12
CA LEU A 726 23.39 -73.01 -2.22
C LEU A 726 22.06 -73.31 -2.93
N GLU A 727 21.32 -74.28 -2.36
CA GLU A 727 20.01 -74.66 -2.86
C GLU A 727 18.96 -73.59 -2.60
N PRO A 728 17.90 -73.51 -3.43
CA PRO A 728 16.86 -72.47 -3.29
C PRO A 728 16.12 -72.46 -1.95
N ASP A 729 15.95 -73.65 -1.36
CA ASP A 729 15.25 -73.84 -0.07
C ASP A 729 16.19 -73.72 1.15
N SER A 730 17.44 -73.36 0.91
CA SER A 730 18.42 -73.19 2.00
C SER A 730 18.10 -71.98 2.84
N THR A 731 18.19 -72.08 4.16
CA THR A 731 18.03 -70.98 5.12
C THR A 731 19.37 -70.33 5.52
N MET A 732 20.47 -70.77 4.89
CA MET A 732 21.80 -70.23 5.17
C MET A 732 21.90 -68.76 4.67
N THR A 733 22.61 -67.95 5.44
CA THR A 733 22.99 -66.60 5.03
C THR A 733 24.15 -66.62 4.05
N LEU A 734 24.38 -65.49 3.33
CA LEU A 734 25.56 -65.41 2.44
C LEU A 734 26.87 -65.60 3.20
N GLU A 735 26.94 -65.09 4.42
CA GLU A 735 28.12 -65.24 5.30
C GLU A 735 28.40 -66.71 5.66
N GLU A 736 27.36 -67.46 5.99
CA GLU A 736 27.47 -68.89 6.29
C GLU A 736 27.88 -69.66 5.03
N ALA A 737 27.31 -69.37 3.89
CA ALA A 737 27.66 -70.05 2.63
C ALA A 737 29.10 -69.72 2.16
N LEU A 738 29.55 -68.47 2.35
CA LEU A 738 30.93 -68.05 2.11
C LEU A 738 31.91 -68.83 3.06
N SER A 739 31.52 -69.03 4.33
CA SER A 739 32.35 -69.81 5.28
C SER A 739 32.53 -71.26 4.83
N VAL A 740 31.49 -71.89 4.27
CA VAL A 740 31.60 -73.26 3.72
C VAL A 740 32.53 -73.29 2.49
N ALA A 741 32.44 -72.30 1.62
CA ALA A 741 33.31 -72.13 0.45
C ALA A 741 34.77 -71.91 0.87
N ASP A 742 35.03 -71.16 1.94
CA ASP A 742 36.37 -70.96 2.53
C ASP A 742 36.91 -72.17 3.14
N GLU A 743 36.10 -72.99 3.85
CA GLU A 743 36.54 -74.35 4.38
C GLU A 743 36.96 -75.24 3.23
N ARG A 744 36.23 -75.30 2.13
CA ARG A 744 36.62 -76.07 0.94
C ARG A 744 37.90 -75.52 0.28
N LEU A 745 38.11 -74.23 0.24
CA LEU A 745 39.34 -73.57 -0.20
C LEU A 745 40.53 -74.05 0.69
N TYR A 746 40.30 -74.03 1.99
CA TYR A 746 41.36 -74.50 2.93
C TYR A 746 41.79 -75.99 2.68
N GLU A 747 40.83 -76.87 2.38
CA GLU A 747 41.13 -78.24 1.99
C GLU A 747 41.96 -78.35 0.71
N VAL A 748 41.65 -77.55 -0.32
CA VAL A 748 42.38 -77.41 -1.58
C VAL A 748 43.82 -76.96 -1.29
N LYS A 749 44.02 -75.93 -0.45
CA LYS A 749 45.36 -75.44 -0.07
C LYS A 749 46.18 -76.56 0.68
N LYS A 750 45.55 -77.33 1.54
CA LYS A 750 46.18 -78.39 2.31
C LYS A 750 46.63 -79.62 1.44
N LEU A 751 45.83 -79.96 0.44
CA LEU A 751 46.19 -80.99 -0.55
C LEU A 751 47.37 -80.52 -1.40
N ARG A 752 47.37 -79.30 -1.88
CA ARG A 752 48.42 -78.68 -2.68
C ARG A 752 49.74 -78.58 -1.90
N SER A 753 49.69 -78.26 -0.60
CA SER A 753 50.85 -78.19 0.28
C SER A 753 51.49 -79.55 0.49
N LYS A 754 50.68 -80.62 0.53
CA LYS A 754 51.14 -82.00 0.63
C LYS A 754 51.78 -82.48 -0.68
N GLU A 755 51.31 -82.09 -1.83
CA GLU A 755 51.88 -82.39 -3.15
C GLU A 755 53.25 -81.72 -3.30
N VAL A 756 53.35 -80.45 -2.95
CA VAL A 756 54.60 -79.67 -2.98
C VAL A 756 55.63 -80.28 -1.99
N ALA A 757 55.20 -80.81 -0.82
CA ALA A 757 56.03 -81.44 0.16
C ALA A 757 56.49 -82.82 -0.26
N LYS A 758 55.82 -83.53 -1.22
CA LYS A 758 56.17 -84.84 -1.74
C LYS A 758 57.09 -84.83 -2.96
N GLY A 759 57.47 -83.65 -3.45
CA GLY A 759 58.44 -83.48 -4.52
C GLY A 759 57.99 -83.97 -5.89
N VAL A 760 56.69 -83.88 -6.19
CA VAL A 760 56.15 -84.12 -7.52
C VAL A 760 55.66 -82.81 -8.14
#